data_a464e1e06d07d9606ab81f55a51d8d9f
#
_entry.id   a464e1e06d07d9606ab81f55a51d8d9f
#
_cell.length_a   1.000
_cell.length_b   1.000
_cell.length_c   1.000
_cell.angle_alpha   90.00
_cell.angle_beta   90.00
_cell.angle_gamma   90.00
#
_symmetry.space_group_name_H-M   'P 1'
#
loop_
_entity.id
_entity.type
_entity.pdbx_description
1 polymer ?
#
loop_
_entity_poly.entity_id
_entity_poly.type
_entity_poly.pdbx_seq_one_letter_code
_entity_poly.pdbx_strand_id
1 'polypeptide(L)'
;MSAVPASETSLPGVHYARREDHRLITGTGAFTDDLRPDQMLHGHVIRSPHARARIVRVDLSAVRAAPGVHWVMTAEEVIQQGGGSLPNSFTFPGRGGTTQQVATMPVLAHGQVLFVGQPVAMVVADTAAQAQDAAELADIEYEELEPVVTPDQALAPGAPQLHPNVPGNLSLHFESGDEQAVAEAFARAPLKSRHRVHSQRLVGFPMEPRAVIASHDAQTGITRLFTPSQGVTGMLKSVAVASGIPAEQIDVLTYDVGGSFGLRSNPYSEHVLVVLAARHLGRPVGWTGTRSEVFVSEYQGRALTLDGSVALDRDGRILALRFDDTIDLGAFSAGPSSLIGARNLSVTMGGSYRVPALYMNSKLVYTNAVPMAAYRGAGRPDIAFAIETLLDHAAHEHGFDPVVLRRINFIPPEAFPYKTANGTLYDLCEFHRTLDRALELSDWAGFDARREAAARQGKLRGIGLACYLEASGAGAVPADTVQGDFDEQGQLTIYGVTGASGQGHETSFATIVEQELGLPASRVRYAAGHHGRALMGNGTGGSRTLYGAGSAIVELCARIREQAQTLWAESGGAAGSAPDLATWIPRLDAAQRARLSAEGKAQSGSTFPNGTHVAEIEIDPATGITDVVRYVAVDDLGRVISPQLVIGQLQGGVVQGWGQVFCEHAIYDERGQLSTGSLMDYALPKAGCIPTVEAEQIQARTELNRVGAKGVGEAGCTGSIPALTNAMMNALRRQGVAAMDTPFTAARVWEALNPAA
;
A
#
# COMPACT_ATOMS: atom_id res chain seq x y z
N MET A 1 -21.89 -1.81 22.06
CA MET A 1 -21.26 -0.75 21.27
C MET A 1 -22.37 0.04 20.61
N SER A 2 -22.59 1.28 21.01
CA SER A 2 -23.61 2.15 20.45
C SER A 2 -23.25 2.50 19.00
N ALA A 3 -24.21 2.38 18.10
CA ALA A 3 -24.07 2.84 16.73
C ALA A 3 -23.67 4.32 16.72
N VAL A 4 -22.59 4.64 16.00
CA VAL A 4 -22.20 6.03 15.75
C VAL A 4 -23.35 6.69 14.96
N PRO A 5 -23.91 7.81 15.41
CA PRO A 5 -24.97 8.48 14.67
C PRO A 5 -24.42 8.92 13.30
N ALA A 6 -25.09 8.52 12.23
CA ALA A 6 -24.79 8.96 10.89
C ALA A 6 -24.94 10.48 10.80
N SER A 7 -23.91 11.18 10.35
CA SER A 7 -24.03 12.60 10.03
C SER A 7 -25.03 12.77 8.89
N GLU A 8 -25.91 13.77 8.96
CA GLU A 8 -26.99 14.04 8.00
C GLU A 8 -26.54 14.42 6.57
N THR A 9 -25.26 14.26 6.24
CA THR A 9 -24.69 14.45 4.89
C THR A 9 -24.69 13.17 4.03
N SER A 10 -25.36 12.09 4.49
CA SER A 10 -25.56 10.91 3.67
C SER A 10 -26.46 11.18 2.48
N LEU A 11 -26.03 10.74 1.28
CA LEU A 11 -26.92 10.67 0.11
C LEU A 11 -28.26 10.04 0.52
N PRO A 12 -29.38 10.55 0.05
CA PRO A 12 -30.67 9.93 0.33
C PRO A 12 -30.70 8.53 -0.28
N GLY A 13 -30.68 7.52 0.57
CA GLY A 13 -30.80 6.13 0.16
C GLY A 13 -29.77 5.21 0.77
N VAL A 14 -30.22 4.37 1.64
CA VAL A 14 -29.73 3.04 2.04
C VAL A 14 -28.33 3.00 2.67
N HIS A 15 -28.29 3.03 3.99
CA HIS A 15 -27.13 2.57 4.76
C HIS A 15 -27.07 1.04 4.67
N TYR A 16 -26.14 0.52 3.88
CA TYR A 16 -25.81 -0.91 3.93
C TYR A 16 -24.87 -1.17 5.11
N ALA A 17 -25.25 -2.06 6.02
CA ALA A 17 -24.31 -2.74 6.87
C ALA A 17 -23.31 -3.49 5.97
N ARG A 18 -22.04 -3.57 6.36
CA ARG A 18 -21.05 -4.36 5.60
C ARG A 18 -21.52 -5.83 5.58
N ARG A 19 -21.64 -6.39 4.40
CA ARG A 19 -22.08 -7.80 4.22
C ARG A 19 -21.11 -8.79 4.84
N GLU A 20 -19.83 -8.45 4.81
CA GLU A 20 -18.73 -9.23 5.35
C GLU A 20 -18.75 -9.32 6.87
N ASP A 21 -19.33 -8.32 7.56
CA ASP A 21 -19.24 -8.20 9.03
C ASP A 21 -19.81 -9.42 9.76
N HIS A 22 -20.96 -9.92 9.32
CA HIS A 22 -21.61 -11.03 10.03
C HIS A 22 -20.69 -12.24 10.16
N ARG A 23 -20.08 -12.72 9.06
CA ARG A 23 -19.19 -13.90 9.11
C ARG A 23 -17.93 -13.62 9.92
N LEU A 24 -17.39 -12.39 9.84
CA LEU A 24 -16.13 -12.02 10.53
C LEU A 24 -16.33 -11.90 12.05
N ILE A 25 -17.43 -11.31 12.52
CA ILE A 25 -17.69 -11.13 13.95
C ILE A 25 -18.31 -12.37 14.63
N THR A 26 -18.84 -13.33 13.85
CA THR A 26 -19.39 -14.59 14.39
C THR A 26 -18.40 -15.75 14.32
N GLY A 27 -17.16 -15.52 13.87
CA GLY A 27 -16.12 -16.54 13.81
C GLY A 27 -16.32 -17.55 12.65
N THR A 28 -17.10 -17.17 11.61
CA THR A 28 -17.30 -18.00 10.41
C THR A 28 -16.55 -17.45 9.20
N GLY A 29 -15.66 -16.47 9.40
CA GLY A 29 -14.68 -16.04 8.41
C GLY A 29 -13.71 -17.19 8.08
N ALA A 30 -13.20 -17.21 6.84
CA ALA A 30 -12.30 -18.22 6.33
C ALA A 30 -10.97 -17.60 5.93
N PHE A 31 -10.00 -17.58 6.83
CA PHE A 31 -8.63 -17.14 6.56
C PHE A 31 -7.79 -18.33 6.09
N THR A 32 -6.65 -18.04 5.45
CA THR A 32 -5.83 -19.12 4.88
C THR A 32 -5.39 -20.13 5.93
N ASP A 33 -4.99 -19.67 7.13
CA ASP A 33 -4.56 -20.59 8.21
C ASP A 33 -5.71 -21.35 8.89
N ASP A 34 -6.98 -21.06 8.57
CA ASP A 34 -8.12 -21.85 9.03
C ASP A 34 -8.34 -23.09 8.18
N LEU A 35 -7.80 -23.12 6.97
CA LEU A 35 -7.95 -24.26 6.07
C LEU A 35 -7.12 -25.44 6.56
N ARG A 36 -7.72 -26.63 6.58
CA ARG A 36 -7.09 -27.88 7.01
C ARG A 36 -7.40 -29.00 6.02
N PRO A 37 -6.76 -28.99 4.81
CA PRO A 37 -6.89 -30.10 3.89
C PRO A 37 -6.45 -31.43 4.53
N ASP A 38 -7.14 -32.53 4.19
CA ASP A 38 -6.78 -33.84 4.69
C ASP A 38 -5.31 -34.17 4.38
N GLN A 39 -4.61 -34.78 5.36
CA GLN A 39 -3.21 -35.23 5.23
C GLN A 39 -2.24 -34.07 4.90
N MET A 40 -2.56 -32.81 5.26
CA MET A 40 -1.69 -31.66 5.04
C MET A 40 -0.35 -31.84 5.79
N LEU A 41 0.73 -31.56 5.07
CA LEU A 41 2.09 -31.43 5.61
C LEU A 41 2.39 -29.97 5.95
N HIS A 42 3.37 -29.77 6.81
CA HIS A 42 3.74 -28.46 7.30
C HIS A 42 5.18 -28.10 6.93
N GLY A 43 5.34 -26.89 6.37
CA GLY A 43 6.64 -26.33 6.02
C GLY A 43 7.21 -25.45 7.13
N HIS A 44 8.53 -25.45 7.25
CA HIS A 44 9.30 -24.47 8.03
C HIS A 44 10.48 -23.96 7.21
N VAL A 45 10.71 -22.63 7.20
CA VAL A 45 11.77 -22.02 6.40
C VAL A 45 12.98 -21.74 7.28
N ILE A 46 14.13 -22.31 6.92
CA ILE A 46 15.42 -22.00 7.52
C ILE A 46 15.91 -20.68 6.94
N ARG A 47 16.21 -19.71 7.80
CA ARG A 47 16.56 -18.35 7.42
C ARG A 47 17.95 -17.97 7.86
N SER A 48 18.57 -17.06 7.11
CA SER A 48 19.87 -16.50 7.47
C SER A 48 19.81 -15.69 8.76
N PRO A 49 20.72 -15.91 9.72
CA PRO A 49 20.93 -15.04 10.86
C PRO A 49 21.83 -13.84 10.53
N HIS A 50 22.46 -13.82 9.35
CA HIS A 50 23.43 -12.81 8.94
C HIS A 50 22.83 -11.82 7.94
N ALA A 51 23.19 -10.55 8.09
CA ALA A 51 22.82 -9.49 7.15
C ALA A 51 23.59 -9.62 5.82
N ARG A 52 24.86 -10.09 5.89
CA ARG A 52 25.68 -10.37 4.72
C ARG A 52 26.71 -11.45 5.05
N ALA A 53 26.64 -12.56 4.32
CA ALA A 53 27.61 -13.64 4.49
C ALA A 53 27.71 -14.49 3.22
N ARG A 54 28.85 -15.11 3.00
CA ARG A 54 29.04 -16.21 2.06
C ARG A 54 28.58 -17.50 2.72
N ILE A 55 27.78 -18.31 2.03
CA ILE A 55 27.42 -19.66 2.46
C ILE A 55 28.58 -20.57 2.07
N VAL A 56 29.30 -21.09 3.05
CA VAL A 56 30.45 -21.94 2.83
C VAL A 56 30.05 -23.41 2.68
N ARG A 57 29.13 -23.86 3.55
CA ARG A 57 28.62 -25.23 3.57
C ARG A 57 27.19 -25.27 4.06
N VAL A 58 26.38 -26.12 3.46
CA VAL A 58 25.03 -26.43 3.90
C VAL A 58 24.93 -27.94 4.13
N ASP A 59 24.86 -28.36 5.38
CA ASP A 59 24.64 -29.75 5.74
C ASP A 59 23.26 -29.93 6.40
N LEU A 60 22.39 -30.59 5.68
CA LEU A 60 21.00 -30.87 6.09
C LEU A 60 20.79 -32.38 6.29
N SER A 61 21.84 -33.17 6.46
CA SER A 61 21.74 -34.62 6.63
C SER A 61 20.96 -35.01 7.88
N ALA A 62 21.22 -34.33 9.01
CA ALA A 62 20.48 -34.52 10.25
C ALA A 62 19.00 -34.07 10.13
N VAL A 63 18.74 -32.98 9.41
CA VAL A 63 17.38 -32.49 9.11
C VAL A 63 16.59 -33.54 8.33
N ARG A 64 17.18 -34.09 7.27
CA ARG A 64 16.55 -35.12 6.43
C ARG A 64 16.26 -36.43 7.19
N ALA A 65 17.07 -36.74 8.20
CA ALA A 65 16.91 -37.94 9.04
C ALA A 65 15.94 -37.74 10.22
N ALA A 66 15.49 -36.53 10.48
CA ALA A 66 14.63 -36.23 11.62
C ALA A 66 13.22 -36.87 11.47
N PRO A 67 12.64 -37.30 12.59
CA PRO A 67 11.33 -37.97 12.57
C PRO A 67 10.22 -37.11 11.95
N GLY A 68 9.43 -37.71 11.06
CA GLY A 68 8.29 -37.02 10.41
C GLY A 68 8.67 -36.09 9.26
N VAL A 69 9.95 -35.92 8.92
CA VAL A 69 10.40 -35.16 7.77
C VAL A 69 10.18 -35.94 6.48
N HIS A 70 9.49 -35.31 5.53
CA HIS A 70 9.20 -35.88 4.21
C HIS A 70 10.13 -35.32 3.12
N TRP A 71 10.49 -34.04 3.22
CA TRP A 71 11.34 -33.39 2.24
C TRP A 71 12.08 -32.18 2.85
N VAL A 72 13.27 -31.93 2.31
CA VAL A 72 14.07 -30.75 2.62
C VAL A 72 14.53 -30.14 1.30
N MET A 73 14.14 -28.91 1.04
CA MET A 73 14.48 -28.17 -0.17
C MET A 73 15.70 -27.27 0.06
N THR A 74 16.69 -27.39 -0.84
CA THR A 74 17.81 -26.45 -0.98
C THR A 74 17.63 -25.60 -2.23
N ALA A 75 18.49 -24.59 -2.42
CA ALA A 75 18.50 -23.77 -3.63
C ALA A 75 18.71 -24.62 -4.91
N GLU A 76 19.61 -25.61 -4.84
CA GLU A 76 19.88 -26.53 -5.96
C GLU A 76 18.65 -27.35 -6.34
N GLU A 77 17.90 -27.87 -5.37
CA GLU A 77 16.66 -28.62 -5.61
C GLU A 77 15.56 -27.75 -6.21
N VAL A 78 15.44 -26.50 -5.77
CA VAL A 78 14.51 -25.51 -6.37
C VAL A 78 14.88 -25.25 -7.84
N ILE A 79 16.17 -25.02 -8.13
CA ILE A 79 16.67 -24.77 -9.49
C ILE A 79 16.46 -25.99 -10.39
N GLN A 80 16.70 -27.20 -9.89
CA GLN A 80 16.48 -28.46 -10.64
C GLN A 80 15.01 -28.67 -11.01
N GLN A 81 14.09 -28.13 -10.22
CA GLN A 81 12.64 -28.17 -10.52
C GLN A 81 12.16 -27.02 -11.41
N GLY A 82 13.07 -26.18 -11.90
CA GLY A 82 12.76 -25.02 -12.75
C GLY A 82 12.49 -23.73 -11.99
N GLY A 83 12.62 -23.75 -10.66
CA GLY A 83 12.51 -22.53 -9.84
C GLY A 83 13.69 -21.59 -10.03
N GLY A 84 13.47 -20.30 -9.79
CA GLY A 84 14.48 -19.27 -10.01
C GLY A 84 14.40 -18.15 -8.99
N SER A 85 14.06 -16.96 -9.45
CA SER A 85 13.97 -15.76 -8.62
C SER A 85 12.56 -15.15 -8.65
N LEU A 86 12.21 -14.44 -7.61
CA LEU A 86 10.98 -13.66 -7.55
C LEU A 86 11.05 -12.51 -8.55
N PRO A 87 10.01 -12.30 -9.40
CA PRO A 87 10.08 -11.31 -10.46
C PRO A 87 10.02 -9.89 -9.93
N ASN A 88 10.72 -8.97 -10.59
CA ASN A 88 10.52 -7.54 -10.46
C ASN A 88 9.36 -7.10 -11.38
N SER A 89 8.51 -6.18 -10.91
CA SER A 89 7.30 -5.80 -11.64
C SER A 89 7.51 -4.63 -12.61
N PHE A 90 8.48 -3.74 -12.34
CA PHE A 90 8.68 -2.51 -13.10
C PHE A 90 10.15 -2.16 -13.24
N THR A 91 10.49 -1.63 -14.41
CA THR A 91 11.79 -1.00 -14.70
C THR A 91 11.57 0.37 -15.32
N PHE A 92 12.51 1.28 -15.08
CA PHE A 92 12.46 2.65 -15.60
C PHE A 92 13.78 3.01 -16.28
N PRO A 93 13.74 3.89 -17.30
CA PRO A 93 14.95 4.51 -17.82
C PRO A 93 15.56 5.42 -16.75
N GLY A 94 16.87 5.42 -16.67
CA GLY A 94 17.64 6.28 -15.79
C GLY A 94 18.11 7.56 -16.47
N ARG A 95 18.69 8.45 -15.65
CA ARG A 95 19.30 9.72 -16.08
C ARG A 95 20.31 9.48 -17.20
N GLY A 96 20.26 10.35 -18.23
CA GLY A 96 21.14 10.23 -19.39
C GLY A 96 20.90 8.98 -20.23
N GLY A 97 19.73 8.34 -20.15
CA GLY A 97 19.39 7.14 -20.91
C GLY A 97 20.00 5.84 -20.39
N THR A 98 20.46 5.83 -19.14
CA THR A 98 20.97 4.61 -18.50
C THR A 98 19.84 3.61 -18.25
N THR A 99 20.18 2.32 -18.14
CA THR A 99 19.23 1.25 -17.83
C THR A 99 19.29 0.92 -16.35
N GLN A 100 18.12 0.72 -15.74
CA GLN A 100 18.03 0.25 -14.36
C GLN A 100 18.75 -1.09 -14.18
N GLN A 101 19.54 -1.20 -13.12
CA GLN A 101 20.19 -2.43 -12.71
C GLN A 101 19.29 -3.15 -11.69
N VAL A 102 18.71 -4.28 -12.10
CA VAL A 102 17.76 -5.05 -11.27
C VAL A 102 18.47 -6.25 -10.64
N ALA A 103 18.39 -6.36 -9.33
CA ALA A 103 18.78 -7.54 -8.57
C ALA A 103 17.50 -8.23 -8.05
N THR A 104 17.15 -9.38 -8.61
CA THR A 104 15.98 -10.17 -8.20
C THR A 104 16.35 -11.12 -7.05
N MET A 105 15.43 -11.30 -6.09
CA MET A 105 15.63 -12.20 -4.95
C MET A 105 15.48 -13.66 -5.38
N PRO A 106 16.50 -14.52 -5.20
CA PRO A 106 16.34 -15.95 -5.42
C PRO A 106 15.30 -16.55 -4.45
N VAL A 107 14.59 -17.58 -4.87
CA VAL A 107 13.58 -18.27 -4.04
C VAL A 107 14.24 -18.81 -2.76
N LEU A 108 15.43 -19.40 -2.86
CA LEU A 108 16.33 -19.74 -1.76
C LEU A 108 17.71 -19.17 -2.04
N ALA A 109 18.39 -18.69 -1.02
CA ALA A 109 19.73 -18.14 -1.13
C ALA A 109 20.73 -19.20 -1.62
N HIS A 110 21.58 -18.81 -2.59
CA HIS A 110 22.64 -19.65 -3.14
C HIS A 110 23.95 -18.89 -3.12
N GLY A 111 25.00 -19.46 -2.49
CA GLY A 111 26.34 -18.90 -2.41
C GLY A 111 26.49 -17.73 -1.43
N GLN A 112 25.48 -16.88 -1.27
CA GLN A 112 25.51 -15.76 -0.32
C GLN A 112 24.14 -15.40 0.20
N VAL A 113 24.12 -14.77 1.38
CA VAL A 113 22.93 -14.11 1.96
C VAL A 113 23.18 -12.61 2.06
N LEU A 114 22.11 -11.79 1.90
CA LEU A 114 22.21 -10.34 1.81
C LEU A 114 21.31 -9.59 2.80
N PHE A 115 20.50 -10.29 3.60
CA PHE A 115 19.75 -9.70 4.70
C PHE A 115 19.38 -10.75 5.75
N VAL A 116 19.18 -10.32 6.99
CA VAL A 116 18.70 -11.18 8.09
C VAL A 116 17.29 -11.63 7.78
N GLY A 117 17.04 -12.94 7.81
CA GLY A 117 15.75 -13.53 7.47
C GLY A 117 15.62 -14.02 6.03
N GLN A 118 16.65 -13.86 5.19
CA GLN A 118 16.64 -14.41 3.82
C GLN A 118 16.50 -15.94 3.87
N PRO A 119 15.54 -16.53 3.10
CA PRO A 119 15.35 -17.97 3.04
C PRO A 119 16.57 -18.70 2.49
N VAL A 120 17.00 -19.78 3.16
CA VAL A 120 18.15 -20.62 2.77
C VAL A 120 17.72 -22.03 2.42
N ALA A 121 16.79 -22.61 3.19
CA ALA A 121 16.20 -23.94 2.93
C ALA A 121 14.78 -23.98 3.46
N MET A 122 14.03 -25.04 3.09
CA MET A 122 12.71 -25.33 3.64
C MET A 122 12.61 -26.80 4.04
N VAL A 123 12.06 -27.06 5.22
CA VAL A 123 11.76 -28.41 5.73
C VAL A 123 10.26 -28.64 5.61
N VAL A 124 9.84 -29.83 5.21
CA VAL A 124 8.45 -30.26 5.17
C VAL A 124 8.28 -31.53 6.00
N ALA A 125 7.39 -31.46 7.01
CA ALA A 125 7.16 -32.55 7.95
C ALA A 125 5.66 -32.80 8.21
N ASP A 126 5.33 -33.86 8.98
CA ASP A 126 3.96 -34.21 9.33
C ASP A 126 3.27 -33.10 10.16
N THR A 127 4.01 -32.39 11.01
CA THR A 127 3.48 -31.32 11.86
C THR A 127 4.42 -30.09 11.81
N ALA A 128 3.87 -28.92 12.12
CA ALA A 128 4.63 -27.68 12.20
C ALA A 128 5.76 -27.77 13.25
N ALA A 129 5.50 -28.43 14.40
CA ALA A 129 6.50 -28.63 15.43
C ALA A 129 7.67 -29.51 14.93
N GLN A 130 7.36 -30.64 14.27
CA GLN A 130 8.41 -31.48 13.69
C GLN A 130 9.24 -30.77 12.62
N ALA A 131 8.59 -29.93 11.79
CA ALA A 131 9.29 -29.15 10.78
C ALA A 131 10.25 -28.14 11.41
N GLN A 132 9.80 -27.47 12.51
CA GLN A 132 10.61 -26.52 13.26
C GLN A 132 11.77 -27.22 14.00
N ASP A 133 11.50 -28.30 14.77
CA ASP A 133 12.52 -29.05 15.50
C ASP A 133 13.59 -29.60 14.55
N ALA A 134 13.16 -30.13 13.39
CA ALA A 134 14.08 -30.61 12.36
C ALA A 134 14.93 -29.46 11.79
N ALA A 135 14.35 -28.29 11.56
CA ALA A 135 15.07 -27.12 11.04
C ALA A 135 16.21 -26.66 11.97
N GLU A 136 16.06 -26.83 13.29
CA GLU A 136 17.10 -26.52 14.29
C GLU A 136 18.34 -27.44 14.20
N LEU A 137 18.22 -28.59 13.51
CA LEU A 137 19.34 -29.50 13.26
C LEU A 137 20.20 -29.11 12.04
N ALA A 138 19.86 -28.02 11.36
CA ALA A 138 20.61 -27.56 10.20
C ALA A 138 22.00 -27.06 10.59
N ASP A 139 23.04 -27.60 9.94
CA ASP A 139 24.41 -27.13 10.11
C ASP A 139 24.83 -26.35 8.87
N ILE A 140 24.74 -25.01 8.99
CA ILE A 140 25.09 -24.10 7.89
C ILE A 140 26.28 -23.24 8.34
N GLU A 141 27.35 -23.35 7.59
CA GLU A 141 28.58 -22.59 7.83
C GLU A 141 28.56 -21.31 6.99
N TYR A 142 28.74 -20.20 7.66
CA TYR A 142 28.79 -18.87 7.04
C TYR A 142 30.16 -18.22 7.26
N GLU A 143 30.60 -17.52 6.23
CA GLU A 143 31.68 -16.54 6.35
C GLU A 143 31.06 -15.14 6.33
N GLU A 144 31.07 -14.47 7.46
CA GLU A 144 30.53 -13.13 7.59
C GLU A 144 31.30 -12.14 6.73
N LEU A 145 30.55 -11.23 6.09
CA LEU A 145 31.07 -10.15 5.27
C LEU A 145 30.57 -8.81 5.83
N GLU A 146 31.34 -7.75 5.58
CA GLU A 146 30.96 -6.40 6.00
C GLU A 146 29.63 -5.99 5.35
N PRO A 147 28.57 -5.68 6.14
CA PRO A 147 27.28 -5.25 5.60
C PRO A 147 27.31 -3.77 5.24
N VAL A 148 26.37 -3.39 4.37
CA VAL A 148 26.08 -2.01 3.97
C VAL A 148 24.65 -1.72 4.40
N VAL A 149 24.49 -0.93 5.46
CA VAL A 149 23.19 -0.80 6.16
C VAL A 149 22.40 0.43 5.70
N THR A 150 23.11 1.48 5.26
CA THR A 150 22.48 2.74 4.83
C THR A 150 22.81 3.08 3.38
N PRO A 151 21.94 3.80 2.67
CA PRO A 151 22.24 4.27 1.32
C PRO A 151 23.51 5.13 1.22
N ASP A 152 23.82 5.94 2.23
CA ASP A 152 25.04 6.75 2.25
C ASP A 152 26.30 5.87 2.31
N GLN A 153 26.29 4.81 3.13
CA GLN A 153 27.36 3.81 3.13
C GLN A 153 27.46 3.11 1.77
N ALA A 154 26.31 2.72 1.19
CA ALA A 154 26.26 2.00 -0.08
C ALA A 154 26.82 2.80 -1.26
N LEU A 155 26.64 4.12 -1.26
CA LEU A 155 27.11 5.04 -2.30
C LEU A 155 28.53 5.58 -2.04
N ALA A 156 29.12 5.30 -0.87
CA ALA A 156 30.45 5.77 -0.53
C ALA A 156 31.52 5.16 -1.46
N PRO A 157 32.58 5.93 -1.83
CA PRO A 157 33.68 5.38 -2.60
C PRO A 157 34.33 4.18 -1.89
N GLY A 158 34.44 3.05 -2.58
CA GLY A 158 35.01 1.82 -2.02
C GLY A 158 34.06 0.98 -1.19
N ALA A 159 32.76 1.34 -1.12
CA ALA A 159 31.75 0.53 -0.44
C ALA A 159 31.71 -0.91 -0.98
N PRO A 160 31.47 -1.91 -0.12
CA PRO A 160 31.28 -3.28 -0.57
C PRO A 160 30.14 -3.38 -1.60
N GLN A 161 30.43 -4.01 -2.75
CA GLN A 161 29.43 -4.23 -3.78
C GLN A 161 28.56 -5.45 -3.40
N LEU A 162 27.24 -5.26 -3.37
CA LEU A 162 26.29 -6.31 -2.99
C LEU A 162 25.95 -7.27 -4.14
N HIS A 163 25.83 -6.72 -5.35
CA HIS A 163 25.49 -7.49 -6.55
C HIS A 163 26.54 -7.26 -7.63
N PRO A 164 27.08 -8.32 -8.25
CA PRO A 164 28.13 -8.19 -9.28
C PRO A 164 27.75 -7.30 -10.46
N ASN A 165 26.47 -7.27 -10.81
CA ASN A 165 25.93 -6.50 -11.94
C ASN A 165 25.46 -5.10 -11.55
N VAL A 166 25.62 -4.65 -10.29
CA VAL A 166 25.16 -3.34 -9.83
C VAL A 166 26.30 -2.50 -9.30
N PRO A 167 27.05 -1.79 -10.17
CA PRO A 167 28.16 -0.95 -9.73
C PRO A 167 27.74 0.12 -8.72
N GLY A 168 28.49 0.24 -7.62
CA GLY A 168 28.24 1.23 -6.56
C GLY A 168 26.89 1.06 -5.87
N ASN A 169 26.30 -0.14 -5.90
CA ASN A 169 24.99 -0.47 -5.30
C ASN A 169 23.81 0.38 -5.83
N LEU A 170 24.01 1.15 -6.89
CA LEU A 170 23.02 2.05 -7.49
C LEU A 170 22.17 1.30 -8.52
N SER A 171 20.92 0.98 -8.14
CA SER A 171 19.95 0.33 -9.04
C SER A 171 19.49 1.26 -10.15
N LEU A 172 19.11 2.49 -9.79
CA LEU A 172 18.56 3.47 -10.72
C LEU A 172 18.91 4.89 -10.25
N HIS A 173 19.33 5.71 -11.20
CA HIS A 173 19.37 7.15 -11.04
C HIS A 173 18.28 7.74 -11.93
N PHE A 174 17.10 8.01 -11.32
CA PHE A 174 15.91 8.50 -12.02
C PHE A 174 15.85 10.03 -12.00
N GLU A 175 15.30 10.62 -13.07
CA GLU A 175 14.99 12.05 -13.09
C GLU A 175 13.63 12.33 -13.73
N SER A 176 13.02 13.45 -13.33
CA SER A 176 11.74 13.93 -13.89
C SER A 176 11.68 15.45 -13.81
N GLY A 177 11.18 16.09 -14.86
CA GLY A 177 11.07 17.55 -14.94
C GLY A 177 12.24 18.20 -15.68
N ASP A 178 12.47 19.49 -15.43
CA ASP A 178 13.46 20.33 -16.13
C ASP A 178 14.47 20.93 -15.15
N GLU A 179 15.67 20.34 -15.09
CA GLU A 179 16.75 20.79 -14.18
C GLU A 179 17.20 22.23 -14.48
N GLN A 180 17.28 22.61 -15.77
CA GLN A 180 17.75 23.92 -16.17
C GLN A 180 16.72 24.99 -15.79
N ALA A 181 15.45 24.81 -16.10
CA ALA A 181 14.38 25.74 -15.74
C ALA A 181 14.32 25.98 -14.22
N VAL A 182 14.50 24.91 -13.43
CA VAL A 182 14.56 25.01 -11.97
C VAL A 182 15.80 25.79 -11.52
N ALA A 183 16.99 25.51 -12.07
CA ALA A 183 18.22 26.25 -11.73
C ALA A 183 18.10 27.75 -12.03
N GLU A 184 17.53 28.12 -13.19
CA GLU A 184 17.27 29.50 -13.58
C GLU A 184 16.26 30.20 -12.62
N ALA A 185 15.20 29.47 -12.21
CA ALA A 185 14.23 29.99 -11.23
C ALA A 185 14.88 30.23 -9.86
N PHE A 186 15.69 29.29 -9.38
CA PHE A 186 16.44 29.45 -8.12
C PHE A 186 17.46 30.58 -8.19
N ALA A 187 18.12 30.83 -9.33
CA ALA A 187 19.08 31.91 -9.50
C ALA A 187 18.44 33.28 -9.30
N ARG A 188 17.21 33.48 -9.78
CA ARG A 188 16.48 34.77 -9.70
C ARG A 188 15.59 34.93 -8.48
N ALA A 189 15.28 33.84 -7.74
CA ALA A 189 14.36 33.87 -6.62
C ALA A 189 14.94 34.69 -5.43
N PRO A 190 14.17 35.64 -4.88
CA PRO A 190 14.59 36.39 -3.70
C PRO A 190 14.53 35.59 -2.40
N LEU A 191 13.62 34.60 -2.31
CA LEU A 191 13.45 33.75 -1.14
C LEU A 191 13.65 32.29 -1.55
N LYS A 192 14.35 31.54 -0.69
CA LYS A 192 14.65 30.11 -0.91
C LYS A 192 14.65 29.40 0.42
N SER A 193 14.03 28.23 0.44
CA SER A 193 14.08 27.34 1.60
C SER A 193 14.47 25.94 1.17
N ARG A 194 15.10 25.21 2.07
CA ARG A 194 15.44 23.80 1.92
C ARG A 194 15.02 23.05 3.17
N HIS A 195 14.38 21.93 2.98
CA HIS A 195 13.96 21.06 4.08
C HIS A 195 14.15 19.60 3.69
N ARG A 196 14.83 18.84 4.55
CA ARG A 196 15.02 17.41 4.39
C ARG A 196 14.07 16.68 5.30
N VAL A 197 13.42 15.67 4.79
CA VAL A 197 12.62 14.72 5.56
C VAL A 197 13.17 13.31 5.42
N HIS A 198 13.14 12.58 6.52
CA HIS A 198 13.45 11.17 6.54
C HIS A 198 12.16 10.39 6.80
N SER A 199 11.66 9.71 5.78
CA SER A 199 10.56 8.76 5.90
C SER A 199 11.18 7.41 6.29
N GLN A 200 11.25 7.15 7.59
CA GLN A 200 11.95 6.00 8.14
C GLN A 200 11.34 4.67 7.69
N ARG A 201 12.16 3.63 7.66
CA ARG A 201 11.73 2.27 7.29
C ARG A 201 10.70 1.72 8.27
N LEU A 202 9.63 1.12 7.76
CA LEU A 202 8.51 0.58 8.53
C LEU A 202 8.26 -0.88 8.18
N VAL A 203 7.82 -1.64 9.19
CA VAL A 203 7.21 -2.96 9.00
C VAL A 203 5.71 -2.76 8.79
N GLY A 204 5.18 -3.16 7.63
CA GLY A 204 3.74 -3.11 7.41
C GLY A 204 3.07 -4.29 8.12
N PHE A 205 2.41 -4.07 9.22
CA PHE A 205 1.99 -5.05 10.19
C PHE A 205 0.51 -5.50 10.02
N PRO A 206 0.14 -6.35 9.01
CA PRO A 206 -1.18 -6.95 8.96
C PRO A 206 -1.43 -7.81 10.20
N MET A 207 -2.67 -7.80 10.70
CA MET A 207 -3.05 -8.63 11.85
C MET A 207 -2.92 -10.13 11.54
N GLU A 208 -3.28 -10.55 10.33
CA GLU A 208 -3.03 -11.91 9.83
C GLU A 208 -1.55 -12.04 9.42
N PRO A 209 -0.78 -12.98 10.02
CA PRO A 209 0.53 -13.35 9.49
C PRO A 209 0.41 -13.91 8.07
N ARG A 210 1.52 -13.95 7.32
CA ARG A 210 1.50 -14.64 6.02
C ARG A 210 1.23 -16.11 6.20
N ALA A 211 0.33 -16.64 5.40
CA ALA A 211 0.01 -18.06 5.34
C ALA A 211 -0.13 -18.48 3.88
N VAL A 212 0.27 -19.72 3.59
CA VAL A 212 0.24 -20.32 2.25
C VAL A 212 -0.10 -21.78 2.37
N ILE A 213 -1.06 -22.24 1.59
CA ILE A 213 -1.37 -23.68 1.45
C ILE A 213 -1.42 -24.00 -0.04
N ALA A 214 -0.76 -25.08 -0.46
CA ALA A 214 -0.89 -25.59 -1.82
C ALA A 214 -1.33 -27.05 -1.81
N SER A 215 -2.15 -27.41 -2.80
CA SER A 215 -2.53 -28.80 -3.08
C SER A 215 -2.43 -29.07 -4.58
N HIS A 216 -1.87 -30.22 -4.94
CA HIS A 216 -1.71 -30.65 -6.33
C HIS A 216 -2.68 -31.78 -6.66
N ASP A 217 -3.46 -31.61 -7.71
CA ASP A 217 -4.32 -32.66 -8.28
C ASP A 217 -3.60 -33.31 -9.47
N ALA A 218 -3.12 -34.54 -9.27
CA ALA A 218 -2.39 -35.25 -10.30
C ALA A 218 -3.26 -35.67 -11.50
N GLN A 219 -4.60 -35.73 -11.36
CA GLN A 219 -5.50 -36.07 -12.45
C GLN A 219 -5.68 -34.93 -13.43
N THR A 220 -5.81 -33.71 -12.91
CA THR A 220 -5.96 -32.46 -13.72
C THR A 220 -4.65 -31.80 -14.00
N GLY A 221 -3.59 -32.09 -13.25
CA GLY A 221 -2.30 -31.42 -13.31
C GLY A 221 -2.31 -30.00 -12.67
N ILE A 222 -3.43 -29.60 -12.05
CA ILE A 222 -3.59 -28.26 -11.47
C ILE A 222 -3.07 -28.25 -10.03
N THR A 223 -2.29 -27.22 -9.70
CA THR A 223 -1.89 -26.89 -8.33
C THR A 223 -2.69 -25.70 -7.84
N ARG A 224 -3.51 -25.91 -6.81
CA ARG A 224 -4.25 -24.83 -6.14
C ARG A 224 -3.39 -24.23 -5.05
N LEU A 225 -3.28 -22.92 -5.07
CA LEU A 225 -2.55 -22.09 -4.09
C LEU A 225 -3.56 -21.23 -3.34
N PHE A 226 -3.72 -21.46 -2.05
CA PHE A 226 -4.52 -20.65 -1.13
C PHE A 226 -3.59 -19.71 -0.39
N THR A 227 -3.83 -18.39 -0.51
CA THR A 227 -2.99 -17.38 0.14
C THR A 227 -3.72 -16.04 0.27
N PRO A 228 -3.46 -15.27 1.33
CA PRO A 228 -3.91 -13.88 1.39
C PRO A 228 -3.33 -13.11 0.20
N SER A 229 -4.18 -12.56 -0.68
CA SER A 229 -3.72 -11.85 -1.87
C SER A 229 -4.59 -10.62 -2.17
N GLN A 230 -3.93 -9.55 -2.62
CA GLN A 230 -4.58 -8.36 -3.15
C GLN A 230 -5.02 -8.55 -4.62
N GLY A 231 -4.47 -9.57 -5.32
CA GLY A 231 -4.79 -9.81 -6.71
C GLY A 231 -4.33 -11.18 -7.19
N VAL A 232 -5.29 -12.08 -7.39
CA VAL A 232 -5.03 -13.49 -7.72
C VAL A 232 -4.28 -13.68 -9.04
N THR A 233 -4.58 -12.89 -10.07
CA THR A 233 -3.92 -12.99 -11.38
C THR A 233 -2.45 -12.54 -11.33
N GLY A 234 -2.14 -11.48 -10.58
CA GLY A 234 -0.76 -11.02 -10.38
C GLY A 234 0.07 -12.04 -9.59
N MET A 235 -0.51 -12.59 -8.53
CA MET A 235 0.10 -13.64 -7.73
C MET A 235 0.37 -14.90 -8.57
N LEU A 236 -0.62 -15.37 -9.34
CA LEU A 236 -0.49 -16.50 -10.24
C LEU A 236 0.68 -16.34 -11.21
N LYS A 237 0.74 -15.21 -11.93
CA LYS A 237 1.81 -14.93 -12.90
C LYS A 237 3.18 -14.92 -12.23
N SER A 238 3.28 -14.31 -11.06
CA SER A 238 4.55 -14.20 -10.34
C SER A 238 5.04 -15.56 -9.81
N VAL A 239 4.13 -16.38 -9.27
CA VAL A 239 4.46 -17.73 -8.81
C VAL A 239 4.82 -18.63 -9.99
N ALA A 240 4.11 -18.55 -11.12
CA ALA A 240 4.42 -19.31 -12.33
C ALA A 240 5.87 -18.99 -12.84
N VAL A 241 6.23 -17.70 -12.93
CA VAL A 241 7.58 -17.29 -13.34
C VAL A 241 8.63 -17.79 -12.35
N ALA A 242 8.39 -17.64 -11.04
CA ALA A 242 9.38 -17.99 -10.03
C ALA A 242 9.52 -19.50 -9.78
N SER A 243 8.47 -20.29 -10.05
CA SER A 243 8.48 -21.76 -9.90
C SER A 243 8.85 -22.52 -11.18
N GLY A 244 8.79 -21.85 -12.36
CA GLY A 244 8.94 -22.50 -13.66
C GLY A 244 7.72 -23.33 -14.08
N ILE A 245 6.63 -23.30 -13.32
CA ILE A 245 5.39 -24.04 -13.62
C ILE A 245 4.53 -23.21 -14.59
N PRO A 246 3.99 -23.79 -15.67
CA PRO A 246 3.08 -23.08 -16.57
C PRO A 246 1.88 -22.47 -15.82
N ALA A 247 1.53 -21.24 -16.17
CA ALA A 247 0.48 -20.49 -15.47
C ALA A 247 -0.90 -21.20 -15.48
N GLU A 248 -1.19 -21.91 -16.57
CA GLU A 248 -2.42 -22.72 -16.74
C GLU A 248 -2.48 -23.92 -15.80
N GLN A 249 -1.38 -24.32 -15.16
CA GLN A 249 -1.31 -25.37 -14.15
C GLN A 249 -1.38 -24.86 -12.72
N ILE A 250 -1.56 -23.57 -12.52
CA ILE A 250 -1.70 -22.95 -11.21
C ILE A 250 -3.05 -22.25 -11.11
N ASP A 251 -3.74 -22.47 -10.00
CA ASP A 251 -4.96 -21.76 -9.64
C ASP A 251 -4.76 -21.07 -8.29
N VAL A 252 -4.92 -19.74 -8.23
CA VAL A 252 -4.73 -18.95 -7.01
C VAL A 252 -6.08 -18.54 -6.44
N LEU A 253 -6.31 -18.90 -5.20
CA LEU A 253 -7.53 -18.63 -4.46
C LEU A 253 -7.21 -17.78 -3.22
N THR A 254 -8.06 -16.80 -2.97
CA THR A 254 -8.01 -15.98 -1.77
C THR A 254 -9.41 -15.88 -1.16
N TYR A 255 -9.47 -15.98 0.15
CA TYR A 255 -10.69 -15.87 0.95
C TYR A 255 -10.68 -14.60 1.78
N ASP A 256 -11.08 -14.64 3.05
CA ASP A 256 -10.94 -13.51 3.95
C ASP A 256 -9.45 -13.24 4.21
N VAL A 257 -9.08 -11.96 4.26
CA VAL A 257 -7.70 -11.51 4.45
C VAL A 257 -7.62 -10.52 5.60
N GLY A 258 -6.81 -10.82 6.59
CA GLY A 258 -6.64 -10.06 7.83
C GLY A 258 -5.69 -8.88 7.73
N GLY A 259 -5.81 -8.09 6.65
CA GLY A 259 -4.98 -6.94 6.33
C GLY A 259 -3.94 -7.22 5.25
N SER A 260 -3.59 -6.18 4.49
CA SER A 260 -2.61 -6.30 3.41
C SER A 260 -1.72 -5.07 3.22
N PHE A 261 -2.27 -3.88 3.11
CA PHE A 261 -1.60 -2.57 3.04
C PHE A 261 -0.53 -2.43 1.95
N GLY A 262 -0.54 -3.29 0.92
CA GLY A 262 0.44 -3.38 -0.16
C GLY A 262 1.26 -4.67 -0.13
N LEU A 263 1.45 -5.28 1.03
CA LEU A 263 2.37 -6.41 1.23
C LEU A 263 1.87 -7.72 0.61
N ARG A 264 0.55 -7.91 0.49
CA ARG A 264 -0.07 -9.11 -0.12
C ARG A 264 -0.22 -9.00 -1.64
N SER A 265 0.33 -7.97 -2.26
CA SER A 265 0.37 -7.85 -3.73
C SER A 265 1.58 -8.53 -4.36
N ASN A 266 2.57 -8.91 -3.55
CA ASN A 266 3.83 -9.46 -4.02
C ASN A 266 3.96 -10.94 -3.67
N PRO A 267 4.66 -11.75 -4.52
CA PRO A 267 5.06 -13.09 -4.14
C PRO A 267 6.18 -13.05 -3.09
N TYR A 268 6.26 -14.10 -2.30
CA TYR A 268 7.34 -14.40 -1.38
C TYR A 268 7.87 -15.81 -1.69
N SER A 269 9.05 -16.15 -1.20
CA SER A 269 9.66 -17.46 -1.40
C SER A 269 8.74 -18.60 -0.98
N GLU A 270 8.02 -18.43 0.12
CA GLU A 270 7.13 -19.45 0.67
C GLU A 270 6.00 -19.84 -0.28
N HIS A 271 5.49 -18.92 -1.11
CA HIS A 271 4.48 -19.26 -2.14
C HIS A 271 5.04 -20.27 -3.14
N VAL A 272 6.28 -20.05 -3.57
CA VAL A 272 6.94 -20.93 -4.55
C VAL A 272 7.31 -22.27 -3.91
N LEU A 273 7.92 -22.23 -2.72
CA LEU A 273 8.36 -23.42 -2.00
C LEU A 273 7.21 -24.37 -1.68
N VAL A 274 6.08 -23.84 -1.19
CA VAL A 274 4.90 -24.65 -0.85
C VAL A 274 4.25 -25.23 -2.11
N VAL A 275 4.22 -24.49 -3.23
CA VAL A 275 3.74 -25.02 -4.52
C VAL A 275 4.61 -26.16 -5.04
N LEU A 276 5.94 -25.99 -5.01
CA LEU A 276 6.89 -27.04 -5.42
C LEU A 276 6.77 -28.28 -4.51
N ALA A 277 6.66 -28.07 -3.19
CA ALA A 277 6.50 -29.15 -2.23
C ALA A 277 5.24 -29.95 -2.44
N ALA A 278 4.10 -29.28 -2.63
CA ALA A 278 2.82 -29.98 -2.84
C ALA A 278 2.81 -30.81 -4.12
N ARG A 279 3.45 -30.33 -5.19
CA ARG A 279 3.61 -31.09 -6.44
C ARG A 279 4.54 -32.28 -6.28
N HIS A 280 5.68 -32.13 -5.62
CA HIS A 280 6.66 -33.17 -5.42
C HIS A 280 6.12 -34.30 -4.55
N LEU A 281 5.44 -33.96 -3.45
CA LEU A 281 4.97 -34.91 -2.45
C LEU A 281 3.59 -35.50 -2.77
N GLY A 282 2.83 -34.92 -3.72
CA GLY A 282 1.47 -35.32 -4.03
C GLY A 282 0.50 -35.15 -2.85
N ARG A 283 0.84 -34.34 -1.86
CA ARG A 283 0.05 -34.06 -0.66
C ARG A 283 -0.09 -32.54 -0.47
N PRO A 284 -1.17 -32.07 0.17
CA PRO A 284 -1.25 -30.67 0.55
C PRO A 284 -0.09 -30.28 1.48
N VAL A 285 0.47 -29.09 1.25
CA VAL A 285 1.53 -28.50 2.10
C VAL A 285 1.09 -27.12 2.52
N GLY A 286 1.22 -26.80 3.81
CA GLY A 286 0.93 -25.50 4.38
C GLY A 286 2.15 -24.90 5.09
N TRP A 287 2.25 -23.58 5.08
CA TRP A 287 3.19 -22.80 5.88
C TRP A 287 2.48 -21.56 6.43
N THR A 288 2.72 -21.27 7.70
CA THR A 288 2.23 -20.05 8.36
C THR A 288 3.37 -19.42 9.13
N GLY A 289 3.66 -18.16 8.84
CA GLY A 289 4.74 -17.43 9.50
C GLY A 289 4.42 -17.10 10.95
N THR A 290 5.39 -17.26 11.81
CA THR A 290 5.33 -16.69 13.17
C THR A 290 5.40 -15.16 13.11
N ARG A 291 4.96 -14.48 14.14
CA ARG A 291 5.05 -13.02 14.20
C ARG A 291 6.51 -12.52 14.15
N SER A 292 7.43 -13.25 14.75
CA SER A 292 8.87 -12.94 14.68
C SER A 292 9.44 -13.11 13.26
N GLU A 293 9.02 -14.16 12.53
CA GLU A 293 9.42 -14.33 11.14
C GLU A 293 8.93 -13.18 10.24
N VAL A 294 7.73 -12.64 10.52
CA VAL A 294 7.17 -11.52 9.75
C VAL A 294 8.11 -10.31 9.78
N PHE A 295 8.69 -9.97 10.94
CA PHE A 295 9.60 -8.83 11.06
C PHE A 295 10.82 -8.92 10.14
N VAL A 296 11.40 -10.10 9.98
CA VAL A 296 12.64 -10.32 9.22
C VAL A 296 12.42 -10.85 7.80
N SER A 297 11.19 -11.17 7.41
CA SER A 297 10.91 -11.79 6.11
C SER A 297 9.82 -11.14 5.28
N GLU A 298 8.96 -10.32 5.87
CA GLU A 298 7.96 -9.56 5.13
C GLU A 298 8.56 -8.26 4.62
N TYR A 299 8.29 -7.92 3.35
CA TYR A 299 8.80 -6.69 2.76
C TYR A 299 8.42 -5.48 3.61
N GLN A 300 9.34 -4.51 3.68
CA GLN A 300 9.18 -3.30 4.46
C GLN A 300 8.78 -2.12 3.58
N GLY A 301 8.25 -1.06 4.18
CA GLY A 301 7.81 0.13 3.48
C GLY A 301 8.60 1.37 3.85
N ARG A 302 8.33 2.49 3.18
CA ARG A 302 9.03 3.77 3.32
C ARG A 302 10.53 3.64 3.00
N ALA A 303 11.42 4.05 3.89
CA ALA A 303 12.87 4.03 3.70
C ALA A 303 13.35 5.03 2.62
N LEU A 304 12.83 6.26 2.67
CA LEU A 304 13.17 7.34 1.74
C LEU A 304 13.72 8.55 2.49
N THR A 305 14.74 9.15 1.94
CA THR A 305 15.20 10.49 2.33
C THR A 305 14.92 11.44 1.18
N LEU A 306 14.11 12.46 1.42
CA LEU A 306 13.72 13.47 0.44
C LEU A 306 14.25 14.83 0.85
N ASP A 307 15.06 15.41 -0.01
CA ASP A 307 15.68 16.71 0.19
C ASP A 307 15.00 17.74 -0.71
N GLY A 308 13.97 18.40 -0.18
CA GLY A 308 13.15 19.36 -0.90
C GLY A 308 13.72 20.78 -0.82
N SER A 309 13.62 21.50 -1.93
CA SER A 309 13.94 22.92 -2.01
C SER A 309 12.85 23.68 -2.75
N VAL A 310 12.49 24.87 -2.25
CA VAL A 310 11.51 25.77 -2.86
C VAL A 310 12.14 27.14 -3.14
N ALA A 311 11.86 27.67 -4.33
CA ALA A 311 12.16 29.04 -4.71
C ALA A 311 10.86 29.85 -4.73
N LEU A 312 10.82 30.98 -4.01
CA LEU A 312 9.64 31.84 -3.88
C LEU A 312 9.96 33.26 -4.36
N ASP A 313 8.95 33.97 -4.85
CA ASP A 313 9.03 35.42 -5.00
C ASP A 313 8.80 36.16 -3.64
N ARG A 314 8.80 37.48 -3.67
CA ARG A 314 8.64 38.32 -2.44
C ARG A 314 7.25 38.20 -1.82
N ASP A 315 6.26 37.79 -2.61
CA ASP A 315 4.87 37.64 -2.18
C ASP A 315 4.56 36.21 -1.78
N GLY A 316 5.56 35.29 -1.81
CA GLY A 316 5.41 33.89 -1.45
C GLY A 316 4.90 32.97 -2.59
N ARG A 317 4.86 33.46 -3.85
CA ARG A 317 4.49 32.60 -4.99
C ARG A 317 5.62 31.66 -5.32
N ILE A 318 5.30 30.38 -5.53
CA ILE A 318 6.26 29.35 -5.90
C ILE A 318 6.76 29.59 -7.34
N LEU A 319 8.07 29.71 -7.48
CA LEU A 319 8.76 29.81 -8.76
C LEU A 319 9.31 28.46 -9.24
N ALA A 320 9.77 27.63 -8.31
CA ALA A 320 10.25 26.29 -8.59
C ALA A 320 10.24 25.39 -7.36
N LEU A 321 10.12 24.07 -7.59
CA LEU A 321 10.41 23.01 -6.61
C LEU A 321 11.49 22.08 -7.16
N ARG A 322 12.41 21.67 -6.28
CA ARG A 322 13.44 20.67 -6.54
C ARG A 322 13.45 19.63 -5.44
N PHE A 323 13.60 18.35 -5.84
CA PHE A 323 13.78 17.22 -4.93
C PHE A 323 15.03 16.44 -5.33
N ASP A 324 15.90 16.17 -4.36
CA ASP A 324 17.09 15.31 -4.49
C ASP A 324 16.90 14.16 -3.49
N ASP A 325 16.53 12.96 -3.99
CA ASP A 325 16.01 11.89 -3.17
C ASP A 325 16.92 10.68 -3.15
N THR A 326 16.92 9.96 -2.04
CA THR A 326 17.58 8.65 -1.91
C THR A 326 16.61 7.64 -1.35
N ILE A 327 16.49 6.49 -2.04
CA ILE A 327 15.53 5.44 -1.74
C ILE A 327 16.31 4.15 -1.44
N ASP A 328 16.10 3.59 -0.26
CA ASP A 328 16.68 2.34 0.18
C ASP A 328 15.81 1.15 -0.24
N LEU A 329 16.22 0.44 -1.29
CA LEU A 329 15.51 -0.74 -1.80
C LEU A 329 15.64 -1.98 -0.90
N GLY A 330 16.54 -1.96 0.09
CA GLY A 330 16.98 -3.17 0.76
C GLY A 330 17.82 -4.05 -0.15
N ALA A 331 17.90 -5.36 0.14
CA ALA A 331 18.83 -6.26 -0.53
C ALA A 331 18.48 -6.59 -1.99
N PHE A 332 17.21 -6.48 -2.38
CA PHE A 332 16.73 -6.86 -3.71
C PHE A 332 15.60 -5.95 -4.19
N SER A 333 15.40 -5.88 -5.50
CA SER A 333 14.18 -5.32 -6.07
C SER A 333 13.00 -6.25 -5.80
N ALA A 334 11.98 -5.75 -5.12
CA ALA A 334 10.77 -6.51 -4.79
C ALA A 334 9.52 -5.85 -5.41
N GLY A 335 8.78 -6.59 -6.21
CA GLY A 335 7.52 -6.15 -6.80
C GLY A 335 7.60 -4.74 -7.40
N PRO A 336 6.84 -3.75 -6.90
CA PRO A 336 6.80 -2.39 -7.43
C PRO A 336 7.83 -1.43 -6.81
N SER A 337 8.90 -1.89 -6.17
CA SER A 337 9.87 -1.03 -5.47
C SER A 337 10.39 0.13 -6.32
N SER A 338 10.74 -0.14 -7.58
CA SER A 338 11.21 0.90 -8.53
C SER A 338 10.13 1.92 -8.88
N LEU A 339 8.87 1.49 -8.98
CA LEU A 339 7.72 2.38 -9.21
C LEU A 339 7.56 3.39 -8.06
N ILE A 340 7.82 2.96 -6.83
CA ILE A 340 7.70 3.80 -5.62
C ILE A 340 8.71 4.94 -5.67
N GLY A 341 9.99 4.62 -5.87
CA GLY A 341 11.09 5.59 -5.84
C GLY A 341 11.23 6.45 -7.10
N ALA A 342 10.56 6.09 -8.18
CA ALA A 342 10.61 6.86 -9.42
C ALA A 342 9.27 7.55 -9.70
N ARG A 343 8.35 6.83 -10.33
CA ARG A 343 7.12 7.40 -10.87
C ARG A 343 6.15 7.91 -9.82
N ASN A 344 5.93 7.17 -8.73
CA ASN A 344 4.93 7.56 -7.74
C ASN A 344 5.30 8.86 -7.01
N LEU A 345 6.59 9.12 -6.79
CA LEU A 345 7.05 10.41 -6.30
C LEU A 345 6.84 11.51 -7.34
N SER A 346 7.26 11.27 -8.58
CA SER A 346 7.28 12.30 -9.63
C SER A 346 5.89 12.74 -10.09
N VAL A 347 4.90 11.84 -10.10
CA VAL A 347 3.53 12.16 -10.56
C VAL A 347 2.85 13.23 -9.71
N THR A 348 3.14 13.29 -8.41
CA THR A 348 2.53 14.26 -7.47
C THR A 348 3.54 15.21 -6.86
N MET A 349 4.76 15.34 -7.42
CA MET A 349 5.81 16.21 -6.87
C MET A 349 5.48 17.72 -6.90
N GLY A 350 4.44 18.14 -7.62
CA GLY A 350 3.91 19.51 -7.58
C GLY A 350 2.88 19.71 -6.46
N GLY A 351 2.39 18.63 -5.86
CA GLY A 351 1.31 18.68 -4.87
C GLY A 351 0.06 19.37 -5.40
N SER A 352 -0.61 20.09 -4.53
CA SER A 352 -1.82 20.87 -4.83
C SER A 352 -1.52 22.24 -5.48
N TYR A 353 -0.25 22.49 -5.85
CA TYR A 353 0.25 23.83 -6.15
C TYR A 353 0.55 24.06 -7.62
N ARG A 354 0.38 25.30 -8.05
CA ARG A 354 0.81 25.81 -9.35
C ARG A 354 2.31 26.08 -9.32
N VAL A 355 3.11 25.14 -9.81
CA VAL A 355 4.57 25.21 -9.82
C VAL A 355 5.07 25.35 -11.25
N PRO A 356 5.67 26.51 -11.64
CA PRO A 356 6.12 26.73 -13.02
C PRO A 356 7.31 25.88 -13.45
N ALA A 357 8.20 25.52 -12.52
CA ALA A 357 9.38 24.69 -12.79
C ALA A 357 9.53 23.61 -11.73
N LEU A 358 9.62 22.36 -12.19
CA LEU A 358 9.71 21.16 -11.36
C LEU A 358 10.90 20.30 -11.79
N TYR A 359 11.66 19.81 -10.81
CA TYR A 359 12.70 18.81 -11.06
C TYR A 359 12.85 17.88 -9.87
N MET A 360 13.01 16.59 -10.16
CA MET A 360 13.27 15.53 -9.21
C MET A 360 14.43 14.66 -9.70
N ASN A 361 15.32 14.33 -8.78
CA ASN A 361 16.48 13.48 -8.98
C ASN A 361 16.49 12.41 -7.89
N SER A 362 16.24 11.16 -8.22
CA SER A 362 16.08 10.07 -7.26
C SER A 362 17.11 8.97 -7.48
N LYS A 363 17.82 8.59 -6.43
CA LYS A 363 18.76 7.46 -6.42
C LYS A 363 18.16 6.29 -5.68
N LEU A 364 17.95 5.18 -6.38
CA LEU A 364 17.47 3.92 -5.81
C LEU A 364 18.67 3.01 -5.53
N VAL A 365 18.86 2.64 -4.27
CA VAL A 365 20.12 2.05 -3.77
C VAL A 365 19.84 0.74 -3.05
N TYR A 366 20.70 -0.26 -3.27
CA TYR A 366 20.65 -1.53 -2.51
C TYR A 366 21.44 -1.44 -1.22
N THR A 367 20.89 -2.05 -0.15
CA THR A 367 21.50 -2.18 1.18
C THR A 367 21.28 -3.59 1.75
N ASN A 368 21.88 -3.93 2.88
CA ASN A 368 21.67 -5.22 3.55
C ASN A 368 20.44 -5.21 4.50
N ALA A 369 19.34 -4.61 4.09
CA ALA A 369 18.06 -4.65 4.79
C ALA A 369 17.03 -5.54 4.05
N VAL A 370 15.96 -5.92 4.74
CA VAL A 370 14.81 -6.59 4.10
C VAL A 370 14.35 -5.77 2.89
N PRO A 371 14.04 -6.40 1.73
CA PRO A 371 13.63 -5.67 0.54
C PRO A 371 12.44 -4.75 0.77
N MET A 372 12.48 -3.56 0.18
CA MET A 372 11.41 -2.58 0.22
C MET A 372 10.37 -2.90 -0.85
N ALA A 373 9.08 -2.81 -0.49
CA ALA A 373 7.95 -2.95 -1.40
C ALA A 373 6.83 -1.94 -1.09
N ALA A 374 5.70 -2.10 -1.76
CA ALA A 374 4.57 -1.21 -1.54
C ALA A 374 4.04 -1.32 -0.10
N TYR A 375 3.96 -0.17 0.55
CA TYR A 375 3.23 0.04 1.79
C TYR A 375 2.30 1.24 1.60
N ARG A 376 1.09 1.19 2.11
CA ARG A 376 -0.04 2.09 1.90
C ARG A 376 0.35 3.51 1.46
N GLY A 377 0.04 3.86 0.22
CA GLY A 377 0.44 5.11 -0.45
C GLY A 377 1.66 4.98 -1.37
N ALA A 378 2.62 4.06 -1.07
CA ALA A 378 3.70 3.68 -1.99
C ALA A 378 4.44 4.87 -2.63
N GLY A 379 5.05 5.73 -1.83
CA GLY A 379 5.79 6.94 -2.25
C GLY A 379 4.95 8.22 -2.26
N ARG A 380 3.64 8.14 -2.48
CA ARG A 380 2.77 9.34 -2.51
C ARG A 380 2.63 10.05 -1.16
N PRO A 381 2.50 9.34 -0.02
CA PRO A 381 2.60 9.99 1.29
C PRO A 381 3.97 10.63 1.54
N ASP A 382 5.03 10.02 1.01
CA ASP A 382 6.40 10.49 1.22
C ASP A 382 6.66 11.81 0.51
N ILE A 383 6.22 11.95 -0.75
CA ILE A 383 6.35 13.21 -1.48
C ILE A 383 5.39 14.29 -0.95
N ALA A 384 4.17 13.92 -0.52
CA ALA A 384 3.26 14.85 0.16
C ALA A 384 3.86 15.33 1.48
N PHE A 385 4.51 14.44 2.24
CA PHE A 385 5.24 14.77 3.45
C PHE A 385 6.35 15.79 3.16
N ALA A 386 7.18 15.55 2.14
CA ALA A 386 8.24 16.48 1.77
C ALA A 386 7.73 17.85 1.34
N ILE A 387 6.69 17.91 0.49
CA ILE A 387 6.12 19.18 0.01
C ILE A 387 5.50 19.98 1.14
N GLU A 388 4.63 19.36 1.93
CA GLU A 388 3.82 20.05 2.93
C GLU A 388 4.66 20.54 4.11
N THR A 389 5.70 19.79 4.50
CA THR A 389 6.64 20.23 5.54
C THR A 389 7.64 21.24 5.03
N LEU A 390 8.06 21.17 3.76
CA LEU A 390 8.88 22.20 3.12
C LEU A 390 8.16 23.55 3.07
N LEU A 391 6.88 23.56 2.70
CA LEU A 391 6.09 24.80 2.67
C LEU A 391 5.82 25.35 4.07
N ASP A 392 5.59 24.50 5.06
CA ASP A 392 5.46 24.92 6.45
C ASP A 392 6.78 25.50 6.99
N HIS A 393 7.90 24.87 6.64
CA HIS A 393 9.24 25.38 6.97
C HIS A 393 9.50 26.74 6.31
N ALA A 394 9.21 26.88 5.02
CA ALA A 394 9.37 28.14 4.28
C ALA A 394 8.47 29.25 4.83
N ALA A 395 7.23 28.93 5.21
CA ALA A 395 6.32 29.88 5.84
C ALA A 395 6.92 30.42 7.14
N HIS A 396 7.43 29.51 7.98
CA HIS A 396 8.10 29.91 9.24
C HIS A 396 9.37 30.73 9.00
N GLU A 397 10.24 30.29 8.09
CA GLU A 397 11.53 30.93 7.81
C GLU A 397 11.38 32.37 7.26
N HIS A 398 10.37 32.59 6.43
CA HIS A 398 10.14 33.88 5.77
C HIS A 398 8.99 34.71 6.35
N GLY A 399 8.37 34.22 7.44
CA GLY A 399 7.31 34.95 8.15
C GLY A 399 5.95 34.98 7.44
N PHE A 400 5.67 34.02 6.57
CA PHE A 400 4.33 33.85 5.95
C PHE A 400 3.38 33.11 6.88
N ASP A 401 2.11 33.44 6.79
CA ASP A 401 1.05 32.58 7.32
C ASP A 401 0.97 31.29 6.49
N PRO A 402 1.00 30.10 7.12
CA PRO A 402 1.03 28.82 6.38
C PRO A 402 -0.24 28.55 5.56
N VAL A 403 -1.39 29.09 5.98
CA VAL A 403 -2.65 29.01 5.23
C VAL A 403 -2.61 29.90 4.01
N VAL A 404 -2.16 31.17 4.19
CA VAL A 404 -2.05 32.13 3.10
C VAL A 404 -1.07 31.66 2.05
N LEU A 405 0.13 31.16 2.46
CA LEU A 405 1.15 30.67 1.53
C LEU A 405 0.60 29.52 0.64
N ARG A 406 -0.16 28.59 1.21
CA ARG A 406 -0.78 27.52 0.44
C ARG A 406 -1.85 28.04 -0.52
N ARG A 407 -2.75 28.87 -0.02
CA ARG A 407 -3.91 29.40 -0.76
C ARG A 407 -3.50 30.18 -2.02
N ILE A 408 -2.47 31.04 -1.95
CA ILE A 408 -2.01 31.82 -3.10
C ILE A 408 -1.31 30.99 -4.17
N ASN A 409 -0.89 29.77 -3.80
CA ASN A 409 -0.18 28.86 -4.69
C ASN A 409 -1.04 27.70 -5.21
N PHE A 410 -2.28 27.53 -4.73
CA PHE A 410 -3.15 26.48 -5.25
C PHE A 410 -3.37 26.58 -6.76
N ILE A 411 -3.50 25.44 -7.40
CA ILE A 411 -4.04 25.37 -8.75
C ILE A 411 -5.50 25.85 -8.69
N PRO A 412 -5.87 26.92 -9.42
CA PRO A 412 -7.22 27.45 -9.31
C PRO A 412 -8.24 26.55 -10.05
N PRO A 413 -9.51 26.50 -9.62
CA PRO A 413 -10.52 25.59 -10.17
C PRO A 413 -10.70 25.66 -11.68
N GLU A 414 -10.59 26.86 -12.26
CA GLU A 414 -10.74 27.09 -13.71
C GLU A 414 -9.55 26.58 -14.54
N ALA A 415 -8.45 26.18 -13.90
CA ALA A 415 -7.28 25.64 -14.60
C ALA A 415 -7.41 24.12 -14.89
N PHE A 416 -8.40 23.44 -14.32
CA PHE A 416 -8.58 22.01 -14.55
C PHE A 416 -9.25 21.70 -15.89
N PRO A 417 -8.84 20.60 -16.61
CA PRO A 417 -7.75 19.71 -16.24
C PRO A 417 -6.38 20.39 -16.35
N TYR A 418 -5.53 20.26 -15.31
CA TYR A 418 -4.27 20.98 -15.17
C TYR A 418 -3.08 20.11 -15.55
N LYS A 419 -2.26 20.61 -16.50
CA LYS A 419 -1.00 19.96 -16.88
C LYS A 419 0.16 20.58 -16.09
N THR A 420 0.80 19.77 -15.25
CA THR A 420 1.97 20.17 -14.46
C THR A 420 3.21 20.41 -15.33
N ALA A 421 4.22 21.08 -14.80
CA ALA A 421 5.47 21.36 -15.52
C ALA A 421 6.25 20.09 -15.91
N ASN A 422 6.09 18.97 -15.17
CA ASN A 422 6.66 17.67 -15.54
C ASN A 422 5.73 16.81 -16.41
N GLY A 423 4.62 17.37 -16.91
CA GLY A 423 3.75 16.75 -17.90
C GLY A 423 2.61 15.89 -17.35
N THR A 424 2.45 15.75 -16.04
CA THR A 424 1.32 15.03 -15.45
C THR A 424 0.02 15.84 -15.63
N LEU A 425 -1.07 15.16 -15.99
CA LEU A 425 -2.38 15.78 -16.14
C LEU A 425 -3.25 15.44 -14.94
N TYR A 426 -3.58 16.45 -14.13
CA TYR A 426 -4.55 16.35 -13.04
C TYR A 426 -5.96 16.61 -13.59
N ASP A 427 -6.94 15.80 -13.18
CA ASP A 427 -8.35 16.04 -13.53
C ASP A 427 -8.97 17.13 -12.66
N LEU A 428 -10.14 16.96 -12.12
CA LEU A 428 -10.80 17.92 -11.24
C LEU A 428 -10.36 17.75 -9.79
N CYS A 429 -9.97 18.85 -9.11
CA CYS A 429 -9.60 18.89 -7.68
C CYS A 429 -10.22 20.13 -6.98
N GLU A 430 -10.53 19.99 -5.68
CA GLU A 430 -11.27 20.99 -4.89
C GLU A 430 -10.44 21.57 -3.73
N PHE A 431 -9.18 21.98 -4.02
CA PHE A 431 -8.22 22.42 -3.00
C PHE A 431 -8.69 23.57 -2.11
N HIS A 432 -9.35 24.58 -2.70
CA HIS A 432 -9.87 25.71 -1.92
C HIS A 432 -11.01 25.29 -0.99
N ARG A 433 -11.94 24.49 -1.50
CA ARG A 433 -13.10 24.02 -0.70
C ARG A 433 -12.69 23.10 0.44
N THR A 434 -11.74 22.19 0.20
CA THR A 434 -11.22 21.30 1.26
C THR A 434 -10.51 22.12 2.34
N LEU A 435 -9.71 23.11 1.96
CA LEU A 435 -9.02 24.01 2.92
C LEU A 435 -10.04 24.83 3.74
N ASP A 436 -10.95 25.53 3.09
CA ASP A 436 -11.92 26.39 3.76
C ASP A 436 -12.75 25.60 4.78
N ARG A 437 -13.22 24.43 4.38
CA ARG A 437 -14.01 23.58 5.26
C ARG A 437 -13.20 22.97 6.42
N ALA A 438 -11.95 22.59 6.17
CA ALA A 438 -11.07 22.07 7.23
C ALA A 438 -10.72 23.15 8.28
N LEU A 439 -10.49 24.39 7.84
CA LEU A 439 -10.27 25.52 8.74
C LEU A 439 -11.50 25.83 9.60
N GLU A 440 -12.70 25.76 9.01
CA GLU A 440 -13.95 25.93 9.75
C GLU A 440 -14.16 24.84 10.78
N LEU A 441 -14.10 23.56 10.36
CA LEU A 441 -14.31 22.42 11.24
C LEU A 441 -13.29 22.35 12.36
N SER A 442 -12.03 22.72 12.11
CA SER A 442 -10.98 22.71 13.13
C SER A 442 -11.02 23.92 14.07
N ASP A 443 -11.89 24.88 13.81
CA ASP A 443 -11.83 26.20 14.49
C ASP A 443 -10.40 26.75 14.50
N TRP A 444 -9.79 26.81 13.31
CA TRP A 444 -8.40 27.26 13.14
C TRP A 444 -8.16 28.63 13.77
N ALA A 445 -9.08 29.56 13.59
CA ALA A 445 -8.98 30.91 14.13
C ALA A 445 -8.96 30.97 15.66
N GLY A 446 -9.59 30.01 16.34
CA GLY A 446 -9.61 29.92 17.80
C GLY A 446 -8.38 29.26 18.44
N PHE A 447 -7.40 28.83 17.60
CA PHE A 447 -6.26 28.05 18.10
C PHE A 447 -5.40 28.78 19.12
N ASP A 448 -5.12 30.09 18.94
CA ASP A 448 -4.24 30.84 19.84
C ASP A 448 -4.78 30.88 21.28
N ALA A 449 -6.09 31.02 21.45
CA ALA A 449 -6.73 30.97 22.77
C ALA A 449 -6.59 29.58 23.42
N ARG A 450 -6.72 28.51 22.62
CA ARG A 450 -6.53 27.14 23.10
C ARG A 450 -5.09 26.86 23.49
N ARG A 451 -4.13 27.38 22.72
CA ARG A 451 -2.69 27.29 23.03
C ARG A 451 -2.34 27.98 24.34
N GLU A 452 -2.86 29.20 24.55
CA GLU A 452 -2.66 29.92 25.81
C GLU A 452 -3.29 29.18 27.00
N ALA A 453 -4.46 28.55 26.81
CA ALA A 453 -5.09 27.72 27.82
C ALA A 453 -4.24 26.51 28.20
N ALA A 454 -3.66 25.81 27.22
CA ALA A 454 -2.74 24.69 27.44
C ALA A 454 -1.45 25.16 28.15
N ALA A 455 -0.88 26.30 27.77
CA ALA A 455 0.31 26.85 28.41
C ALA A 455 0.08 27.17 29.89
N ARG A 456 -1.11 27.65 30.26
CA ARG A 456 -1.46 27.84 31.69
C ARG A 456 -1.50 26.54 32.49
N GLN A 457 -1.63 25.39 31.81
CA GLN A 457 -1.58 24.06 32.40
C GLN A 457 -0.18 23.41 32.30
N GLY A 458 0.81 24.15 31.84
CA GLY A 458 2.19 23.66 31.66
C GLY A 458 2.37 22.77 30.43
N LYS A 459 1.43 22.78 29.46
CA LYS A 459 1.49 22.00 28.24
C LYS A 459 1.89 22.84 27.03
N LEU A 460 2.54 22.20 26.04
CA LEU A 460 2.83 22.82 24.74
C LEU A 460 1.78 22.36 23.75
N ARG A 461 1.12 23.32 23.09
CA ARG A 461 0.09 23.00 22.08
C ARG A 461 0.51 23.45 20.70
N GLY A 462 0.32 22.57 19.71
CA GLY A 462 0.63 22.82 18.32
C GLY A 462 -0.51 22.48 17.40
N ILE A 463 -0.60 23.21 16.28
CA ILE A 463 -1.54 22.94 15.20
C ILE A 463 -0.78 22.85 13.87
N GLY A 464 -1.18 21.91 13.02
CA GLY A 464 -0.58 21.74 11.69
C GLY A 464 -1.62 21.37 10.68
N LEU A 465 -1.38 21.77 9.44
CA LEU A 465 -2.24 21.41 8.31
C LEU A 465 -1.40 20.83 7.16
N ALA A 466 -2.07 20.05 6.30
CA ALA A 466 -1.54 19.55 5.04
C ALA A 466 -2.63 19.58 3.97
N CYS A 467 -2.30 20.12 2.80
CA CYS A 467 -3.17 20.18 1.63
C CYS A 467 -2.66 19.20 0.60
N TYR A 468 -2.96 17.93 0.77
CA TYR A 468 -2.35 16.87 -0.03
C TYR A 468 -3.06 16.62 -1.37
N LEU A 469 -2.30 16.08 -2.30
CA LEU A 469 -2.77 15.47 -3.53
C LEU A 469 -2.22 14.05 -3.63
N GLU A 470 -3.07 13.09 -3.98
CA GLU A 470 -2.68 11.72 -4.27
C GLU A 470 -3.01 11.36 -5.73
N ALA A 471 -2.19 10.55 -6.37
CA ALA A 471 -2.52 9.92 -7.63
C ALA A 471 -2.95 8.48 -7.38
N SER A 472 -4.19 8.13 -7.61
CA SER A 472 -4.65 6.76 -7.53
C SER A 472 -4.47 6.03 -8.87
N GLY A 473 -4.15 4.72 -8.80
CA GLY A 473 -3.82 3.93 -9.98
C GLY A 473 -2.38 4.14 -10.46
N ALA A 474 -1.60 3.11 -10.48
CA ALA A 474 -0.18 3.16 -10.83
C ALA A 474 0.08 3.00 -12.34
N GLY A 475 -0.34 3.97 -13.17
CA GLY A 475 0.10 4.03 -14.55
C GLY A 475 -0.64 3.15 -15.55
N ALA A 476 0.03 2.76 -16.65
CA ALA A 476 -0.57 1.96 -17.73
C ALA A 476 -1.08 0.63 -17.16
N VAL A 477 -2.32 0.62 -16.78
CA VAL A 477 -3.02 -0.54 -16.21
C VAL A 477 -3.79 -1.17 -17.34
N PRO A 478 -3.72 -2.50 -17.53
CA PRO A 478 -4.64 -3.18 -18.41
C PRO A 478 -6.08 -2.92 -17.93
N ALA A 479 -7.04 -3.01 -18.83
CA ALA A 479 -8.45 -2.90 -18.46
C ALA A 479 -8.78 -3.92 -17.36
N ASP A 480 -9.65 -3.55 -16.45
CA ASP A 480 -10.26 -4.50 -15.52
C ASP A 480 -11.39 -5.25 -16.23
N THR A 481 -11.44 -6.56 -16.06
CA THR A 481 -12.53 -7.41 -16.53
C THR A 481 -13.23 -8.09 -15.36
N VAL A 482 -14.53 -8.20 -15.46
CA VAL A 482 -15.37 -9.02 -14.57
C VAL A 482 -16.31 -9.86 -15.41
N GLN A 483 -16.68 -11.03 -14.91
CA GLN A 483 -17.70 -11.89 -15.53
C GLN A 483 -18.82 -12.15 -14.53
N GLY A 484 -20.04 -12.27 -15.01
CA GLY A 484 -21.20 -12.47 -14.16
C GLY A 484 -22.12 -13.58 -14.69
N ASP A 485 -22.53 -14.47 -13.78
CA ASP A 485 -23.46 -15.58 -14.07
C ASP A 485 -24.56 -15.63 -13.03
N PHE A 486 -25.76 -16.01 -13.46
CA PHE A 486 -26.91 -16.25 -12.59
C PHE A 486 -27.12 -17.73 -12.29
N ASP A 487 -27.36 -18.06 -11.02
CA ASP A 487 -27.80 -19.38 -10.61
C ASP A 487 -29.33 -19.56 -10.71
N GLU A 488 -29.80 -20.74 -10.32
CA GLU A 488 -31.21 -21.10 -10.34
C GLU A 488 -32.10 -20.27 -9.42
N GLN A 489 -31.52 -19.73 -8.36
CA GLN A 489 -32.18 -18.86 -7.39
C GLN A 489 -32.18 -17.40 -7.83
N GLY A 490 -31.54 -17.07 -8.98
CA GLY A 490 -31.39 -15.71 -9.49
C GLY A 490 -30.33 -14.91 -8.71
N GLN A 491 -29.37 -15.57 -8.07
CA GLN A 491 -28.20 -14.91 -7.49
C GLN A 491 -27.17 -14.64 -8.59
N LEU A 492 -26.70 -13.42 -8.69
CA LEU A 492 -25.60 -13.02 -9.57
C LEU A 492 -24.26 -13.26 -8.85
N THR A 493 -23.42 -14.13 -9.39
CA THR A 493 -22.03 -14.24 -8.98
C THR A 493 -21.15 -13.45 -9.94
N ILE A 494 -20.42 -12.47 -9.42
CA ILE A 494 -19.43 -11.67 -10.16
C ILE A 494 -18.04 -12.25 -9.86
N TYR A 495 -17.32 -12.61 -10.90
CA TYR A 495 -15.93 -13.07 -10.85
C TYR A 495 -15.00 -11.93 -11.25
N GLY A 496 -13.98 -11.67 -10.44
CA GLY A 496 -12.99 -10.62 -10.68
C GLY A 496 -11.61 -11.00 -10.16
N VAL A 497 -10.65 -10.09 -10.26
CA VAL A 497 -9.25 -10.35 -9.88
C VAL A 497 -8.86 -9.72 -8.54
N THR A 498 -9.71 -8.86 -7.97
CA THR A 498 -9.35 -8.03 -6.80
C THR A 498 -9.65 -8.76 -5.49
N GLY A 499 -8.61 -9.03 -4.70
CA GLY A 499 -8.76 -9.55 -3.32
C GLY A 499 -9.12 -8.43 -2.33
N ALA A 500 -10.12 -8.65 -1.49
CA ALA A 500 -10.45 -7.77 -0.38
C ALA A 500 -9.58 -8.09 0.85
N SER A 501 -9.24 -7.07 1.63
CA SER A 501 -8.53 -7.21 2.91
C SER A 501 -9.06 -6.19 3.93
N GLY A 502 -10.39 -6.08 4.00
CA GLY A 502 -11.13 -5.13 4.85
C GLY A 502 -11.81 -3.98 4.11
N GLN A 503 -11.56 -3.79 2.79
CA GLN A 503 -12.14 -2.70 2.00
C GLN A 503 -13.60 -2.91 1.61
N GLY A 504 -14.21 -4.07 1.90
CA GLY A 504 -15.63 -4.31 1.69
C GLY A 504 -16.03 -4.40 0.20
N HIS A 505 -15.32 -5.20 -0.59
CA HIS A 505 -15.63 -5.36 -2.03
C HIS A 505 -17.01 -5.97 -2.25
N GLU A 506 -17.41 -6.97 -1.44
CA GLU A 506 -18.74 -7.59 -1.56
C GLU A 506 -19.85 -6.56 -1.31
N THR A 507 -19.64 -5.66 -0.35
CA THR A 507 -20.58 -4.58 -0.06
C THR A 507 -20.65 -3.57 -1.19
N SER A 508 -19.50 -2.98 -1.58
CA SER A 508 -19.47 -1.91 -2.59
C SER A 508 -19.89 -2.38 -3.98
N PHE A 509 -19.49 -3.58 -4.39
CA PHE A 509 -19.85 -4.12 -5.70
C PHE A 509 -21.33 -4.48 -5.78
N ALA A 510 -21.89 -5.08 -4.70
CA ALA A 510 -23.33 -5.35 -4.64
C ALA A 510 -24.15 -4.06 -4.66
N THR A 511 -23.68 -2.98 -4.00
CA THR A 511 -24.31 -1.66 -4.05
C THR A 511 -24.35 -1.09 -5.48
N ILE A 512 -23.25 -1.23 -6.24
CA ILE A 512 -23.21 -0.80 -7.64
C ILE A 512 -24.23 -1.60 -8.46
N VAL A 513 -24.27 -2.93 -8.31
CA VAL A 513 -25.24 -3.77 -9.05
C VAL A 513 -26.68 -3.39 -8.73
N GLU A 514 -27.01 -3.16 -7.46
CA GLU A 514 -28.35 -2.75 -7.06
C GLU A 514 -28.72 -1.39 -7.66
N GLN A 515 -27.81 -0.42 -7.67
CA GLN A 515 -28.04 0.88 -8.30
C GLN A 515 -28.20 0.79 -9.82
N GLU A 516 -27.44 -0.10 -10.48
CA GLU A 516 -27.43 -0.22 -11.94
C GLU A 516 -28.51 -1.16 -12.48
N LEU A 517 -28.80 -2.28 -11.82
CA LEU A 517 -29.75 -3.29 -12.30
C LEU A 517 -31.08 -3.34 -11.53
N GLY A 518 -31.17 -2.72 -10.36
CA GLY A 518 -32.30 -2.92 -9.44
C GLY A 518 -32.31 -4.33 -8.80
N LEU A 519 -31.25 -5.13 -8.98
CA LEU A 519 -31.14 -6.43 -8.34
C LEU A 519 -30.71 -6.23 -6.89
N PRO A 520 -31.49 -6.71 -5.89
CA PRO A 520 -31.14 -6.51 -4.49
C PRO A 520 -29.73 -6.95 -4.15
N ALA A 521 -28.99 -6.16 -3.37
CA ALA A 521 -27.59 -6.46 -2.98
C ALA A 521 -27.46 -7.88 -2.37
N SER A 522 -28.47 -8.37 -1.64
CA SER A 522 -28.49 -9.72 -1.08
C SER A 522 -28.42 -10.85 -2.12
N ARG A 523 -28.74 -10.54 -3.38
CA ARG A 523 -28.66 -11.48 -4.51
C ARG A 523 -27.37 -11.38 -5.31
N VAL A 524 -26.38 -10.65 -4.82
CA VAL A 524 -25.09 -10.48 -5.49
C VAL A 524 -23.99 -11.16 -4.66
N ARG A 525 -23.13 -11.95 -5.30
CA ARG A 525 -21.89 -12.50 -4.73
C ARG A 525 -20.70 -11.98 -5.52
N TYR A 526 -19.58 -11.79 -4.84
CA TYR A 526 -18.30 -11.55 -5.47
C TYR A 526 -17.31 -12.67 -5.16
N ALA A 527 -16.58 -13.13 -6.18
CA ALA A 527 -15.54 -14.15 -6.06
C ALA A 527 -14.23 -13.62 -6.67
N ALA A 528 -13.16 -13.61 -5.88
CA ALA A 528 -11.83 -13.24 -6.35
C ALA A 528 -11.13 -14.48 -6.95
N GLY A 529 -10.99 -14.48 -8.28
CA GLY A 529 -10.43 -15.62 -9.04
C GLY A 529 -11.44 -16.73 -9.29
N HIS A 530 -11.18 -17.49 -10.33
CA HIS A 530 -11.86 -18.73 -10.64
C HIS A 530 -11.09 -19.46 -11.74
N HIS A 531 -10.75 -20.73 -11.52
CA HIS A 531 -10.07 -21.55 -12.51
C HIS A 531 -10.86 -21.60 -13.84
N GLY A 532 -10.14 -21.46 -14.96
CA GLY A 532 -10.74 -21.49 -16.31
C GLY A 532 -11.36 -20.18 -16.78
N ARG A 533 -11.31 -19.09 -16.00
CA ARG A 533 -11.75 -17.75 -16.42
C ARG A 533 -10.56 -16.85 -16.74
N ALA A 534 -10.54 -16.32 -17.97
CA ALA A 534 -9.49 -15.38 -18.41
C ALA A 534 -9.81 -13.95 -17.93
N LEU A 535 -9.61 -13.68 -16.63
CA LEU A 535 -9.84 -12.39 -16.02
C LEU A 535 -8.58 -11.51 -16.10
N MET A 536 -8.73 -10.23 -16.40
CA MET A 536 -7.66 -9.24 -16.42
C MET A 536 -7.87 -8.17 -15.37
N GLY A 537 -6.78 -7.60 -14.87
CA GLY A 537 -6.77 -6.51 -13.92
C GLY A 537 -5.51 -6.54 -13.05
N ASN A 538 -5.29 -5.47 -12.29
CA ASN A 538 -4.12 -5.35 -11.42
C ASN A 538 -4.36 -5.76 -9.96
N GLY A 539 -5.55 -6.27 -9.65
CA GLY A 539 -5.91 -6.52 -8.26
C GLY A 539 -6.16 -5.23 -7.47
N THR A 540 -6.16 -5.34 -6.15
CA THR A 540 -6.33 -4.23 -5.22
C THR A 540 -4.99 -3.57 -4.96
N GLY A 541 -4.86 -2.28 -5.26
CA GLY A 541 -3.64 -1.50 -5.01
C GLY A 541 -3.75 -0.11 -5.63
N GLY A 542 -3.03 0.89 -5.08
CA GLY A 542 -3.06 2.25 -5.57
C GLY A 542 -4.44 2.91 -5.50
N SER A 543 -5.26 2.53 -4.53
CA SER A 543 -6.61 3.09 -4.27
C SER A 543 -7.60 2.99 -5.45
N ARG A 544 -7.41 2.01 -6.38
CA ARG A 544 -8.10 1.97 -7.68
C ARG A 544 -9.28 0.99 -7.78
N THR A 545 -9.45 0.08 -6.84
CA THR A 545 -10.38 -1.05 -6.99
C THR A 545 -11.81 -0.61 -7.32
N LEU A 546 -12.33 0.37 -6.57
CA LEU A 546 -13.71 0.81 -6.77
C LEU A 546 -13.93 1.42 -8.16
N TYR A 547 -13.06 2.30 -8.60
CA TYR A 547 -13.26 2.94 -9.90
C TYR A 547 -12.83 2.04 -11.08
N GLY A 548 -11.88 1.13 -10.91
CA GLY A 548 -11.45 0.18 -11.93
C GLY A 548 -12.45 -0.98 -12.08
N ALA A 549 -12.47 -1.91 -11.13
CA ALA A 549 -13.38 -3.05 -11.14
C ALA A 549 -14.85 -2.62 -11.06
N GLY A 550 -15.18 -1.55 -10.30
CA GLY A 550 -16.52 -0.99 -10.25
C GLY A 550 -17.00 -0.49 -11.61
N SER A 551 -16.13 0.14 -12.43
CA SER A 551 -16.49 0.53 -13.81
C SER A 551 -16.72 -0.67 -14.72
N ALA A 552 -15.96 -1.76 -14.54
CA ALA A 552 -16.22 -3.00 -15.26
C ALA A 552 -17.57 -3.63 -14.83
N ILE A 553 -17.93 -3.52 -13.55
CA ILE A 553 -19.25 -3.96 -13.05
C ILE A 553 -20.39 -3.11 -13.63
N VAL A 554 -20.23 -1.80 -13.76
CA VAL A 554 -21.21 -0.93 -14.45
C VAL A 554 -21.42 -1.38 -15.89
N GLU A 555 -20.34 -1.70 -16.60
CA GLU A 555 -20.41 -2.26 -17.97
C GLU A 555 -21.09 -3.63 -18.01
N LEU A 556 -20.76 -4.52 -17.08
CA LEU A 556 -21.43 -5.82 -16.91
C LEU A 556 -22.94 -5.64 -16.75
N CYS A 557 -23.35 -4.74 -15.86
CA CYS A 557 -24.74 -4.44 -15.61
C CYS A 557 -25.47 -3.91 -16.85
N ALA A 558 -24.81 -3.04 -17.63
CA ALA A 558 -25.37 -2.54 -18.88
C ALA A 558 -25.64 -3.67 -19.88
N ARG A 559 -24.69 -4.61 -20.04
CA ARG A 559 -24.85 -5.78 -20.92
C ARG A 559 -25.93 -6.74 -20.44
N ILE A 560 -25.97 -7.03 -19.14
CA ILE A 560 -27.03 -7.87 -18.55
C ILE A 560 -28.39 -7.23 -18.81
N ARG A 561 -28.54 -5.92 -18.66
CA ARG A 561 -29.79 -5.19 -18.92
C ARG A 561 -30.22 -5.33 -20.38
N GLU A 562 -29.33 -5.16 -21.32
CA GLU A 562 -29.60 -5.30 -22.76
C GLU A 562 -30.03 -6.74 -23.12
N GLN A 563 -29.28 -7.73 -22.62
CA GLN A 563 -29.62 -9.14 -22.81
C GLN A 563 -30.98 -9.51 -22.19
N ALA A 564 -31.26 -9.00 -20.99
CA ALA A 564 -32.52 -9.24 -20.31
C ALA A 564 -33.71 -8.60 -21.06
N GLN A 565 -33.56 -7.39 -21.61
CA GLN A 565 -34.58 -6.75 -22.42
C GLN A 565 -34.85 -7.54 -23.70
N THR A 566 -33.82 -8.02 -24.38
CA THR A 566 -33.95 -8.87 -25.57
C THR A 566 -34.68 -10.17 -25.25
N LEU A 567 -34.27 -10.89 -24.23
CA LEU A 567 -34.89 -12.14 -23.83
C LEU A 567 -36.33 -11.95 -23.33
N TRP A 568 -36.62 -10.86 -22.66
CA TRP A 568 -37.96 -10.49 -22.21
C TRP A 568 -38.90 -10.26 -23.38
N ALA A 569 -38.48 -9.52 -24.39
CA ALA A 569 -39.23 -9.30 -25.61
C ALA A 569 -39.53 -10.60 -26.37
N GLU A 570 -38.52 -11.49 -26.51
CA GLU A 570 -38.69 -12.83 -27.12
C GLU A 570 -39.67 -13.71 -26.35
N SER A 571 -39.77 -13.52 -25.03
CA SER A 571 -40.68 -14.27 -24.16
C SER A 571 -42.12 -13.69 -24.10
N GLY A 572 -42.44 -12.70 -24.94
CA GLY A 572 -43.76 -12.07 -25.01
C GLY A 572 -43.95 -10.90 -24.03
N GLY A 573 -42.88 -10.36 -23.46
CA GLY A 573 -42.92 -9.16 -22.64
C GLY A 573 -43.32 -7.93 -23.43
N ALA A 574 -43.92 -6.91 -22.76
CA ALA A 574 -44.36 -5.69 -23.43
C ALA A 574 -43.16 -4.91 -24.02
N ALA A 575 -43.32 -4.45 -25.26
CA ALA A 575 -42.27 -3.69 -25.96
C ALA A 575 -41.90 -2.43 -25.16
N GLY A 576 -40.58 -2.23 -24.94
CA GLY A 576 -40.04 -1.10 -24.19
C GLY A 576 -40.12 -1.24 -22.66
N SER A 577 -40.63 -2.35 -22.12
CA SER A 577 -40.55 -2.68 -20.69
C SER A 577 -39.34 -3.57 -20.38
N ALA A 578 -38.89 -3.52 -19.13
CA ALA A 578 -37.86 -4.42 -18.59
C ALA A 578 -38.47 -5.31 -17.49
N PRO A 579 -38.07 -6.57 -17.37
CA PRO A 579 -38.51 -7.41 -16.28
C PRO A 579 -37.92 -6.95 -14.93
N ASP A 580 -38.64 -7.22 -13.84
CA ASP A 580 -38.04 -7.25 -12.53
C ASP A 580 -37.11 -8.48 -12.45
N LEU A 581 -35.80 -8.26 -12.53
CA LEU A 581 -34.80 -9.32 -12.59
C LEU A 581 -34.87 -10.26 -11.39
N ALA A 582 -35.16 -9.72 -10.19
CA ALA A 582 -35.22 -10.49 -8.96
C ALA A 582 -36.30 -11.58 -8.97
N THR A 583 -37.44 -11.28 -9.58
CA THR A 583 -38.57 -12.21 -9.66
C THR A 583 -38.63 -13.00 -10.96
N TRP A 584 -38.02 -12.51 -12.02
CA TRP A 584 -38.05 -13.11 -13.35
C TRP A 584 -36.98 -14.16 -13.58
N ILE A 585 -35.73 -13.90 -13.20
CA ILE A 585 -34.61 -14.82 -13.46
C ILE A 585 -34.81 -16.21 -12.86
N PRO A 586 -35.36 -16.40 -11.64
CA PRO A 586 -35.63 -17.72 -11.10
C PRO A 586 -36.64 -18.56 -11.91
N ARG A 587 -37.41 -17.94 -12.81
CA ARG A 587 -38.38 -18.61 -13.68
C ARG A 587 -37.81 -19.07 -15.02
N LEU A 588 -36.57 -18.64 -15.34
CA LEU A 588 -35.90 -18.99 -16.57
C LEU A 588 -35.32 -20.41 -16.50
N ASP A 589 -35.29 -21.11 -17.63
CA ASP A 589 -34.52 -22.34 -17.74
C ASP A 589 -33.00 -22.09 -17.80
N ALA A 590 -32.19 -23.15 -17.75
CA ALA A 590 -30.75 -23.06 -17.74
C ALA A 590 -30.18 -22.38 -19.01
N ALA A 591 -30.78 -22.66 -20.18
CA ALA A 591 -30.34 -22.08 -21.46
C ALA A 591 -30.65 -20.56 -21.51
N GLN A 592 -31.81 -20.17 -21.02
CA GLN A 592 -32.21 -18.78 -20.92
C GLN A 592 -31.31 -18.00 -19.93
N ARG A 593 -31.02 -18.57 -18.74
CA ARG A 593 -30.10 -17.97 -17.77
C ARG A 593 -28.69 -17.82 -18.33
N ALA A 594 -28.19 -18.82 -19.06
CA ALA A 594 -26.87 -18.74 -19.68
C ALA A 594 -26.74 -17.58 -20.69
N ARG A 595 -27.84 -17.16 -21.30
CA ARG A 595 -27.89 -15.98 -22.18
C ARG A 595 -27.76 -14.65 -21.44
N LEU A 596 -27.93 -14.64 -20.12
CA LEU A 596 -27.71 -13.48 -19.26
C LEU A 596 -26.28 -13.43 -18.70
N SER A 597 -25.45 -14.46 -18.96
CA SER A 597 -24.03 -14.43 -18.64
C SER A 597 -23.35 -13.33 -19.47
N ALA A 598 -22.59 -12.48 -18.82
CA ALA A 598 -21.95 -11.35 -19.48
C ALA A 598 -20.54 -11.09 -18.95
N GLU A 599 -19.76 -10.36 -19.75
CA GLU A 599 -18.47 -9.81 -19.37
C GLU A 599 -18.53 -8.28 -19.35
N GLY A 600 -18.07 -7.66 -18.28
CA GLY A 600 -17.81 -6.23 -18.22
C GLY A 600 -16.32 -5.96 -18.35
N LYS A 601 -15.96 -4.95 -19.15
CA LYS A 601 -14.59 -4.52 -19.35
C LYS A 601 -14.51 -3.00 -19.32
N ALA A 602 -13.63 -2.46 -18.49
CA ALA A 602 -13.42 -1.01 -18.40
C ALA A 602 -11.94 -0.68 -18.27
N GLN A 603 -11.52 0.35 -18.97
CA GLN A 603 -10.23 0.99 -18.79
C GLN A 603 -10.49 2.35 -18.12
N SER A 604 -9.88 2.58 -16.95
CA SER A 604 -10.05 3.80 -16.18
C SER A 604 -8.74 4.57 -16.10
N GLY A 605 -8.79 5.89 -16.18
CA GLY A 605 -7.63 6.76 -15.96
C GLY A 605 -7.24 6.84 -14.49
N SER A 606 -6.04 7.37 -14.22
CA SER A 606 -5.65 7.73 -12.84
C SER A 606 -6.52 8.88 -12.35
N THR A 607 -7.03 8.79 -11.13
CA THR A 607 -7.80 9.85 -10.47
C THR A 607 -6.96 10.53 -9.40
N PHE A 608 -7.33 11.73 -9.01
CA PHE A 608 -6.56 12.56 -8.09
C PHE A 608 -7.39 12.91 -6.86
N PRO A 609 -7.52 11.97 -5.89
CA PRO A 609 -8.07 12.32 -4.58
C PRO A 609 -7.18 13.36 -3.92
N ASN A 610 -7.81 14.30 -3.24
CA ASN A 610 -7.13 15.42 -2.61
C ASN A 610 -7.88 15.83 -1.35
N GLY A 611 -7.22 16.55 -0.45
CA GLY A 611 -7.87 16.94 0.78
C GLY A 611 -7.02 17.86 1.63
N THR A 612 -7.64 18.35 2.69
CA THR A 612 -6.96 19.10 3.75
C THR A 612 -7.17 18.41 5.08
N HIS A 613 -6.06 18.03 5.72
CA HIS A 613 -6.05 17.50 7.07
C HIS A 613 -5.51 18.52 8.04
N VAL A 614 -6.13 18.64 9.21
CA VAL A 614 -5.68 19.51 10.32
C VAL A 614 -5.53 18.64 11.56
N ALA A 615 -4.36 18.72 12.18
CA ALA A 615 -4.06 18.05 13.44
C ALA A 615 -3.77 19.09 14.54
N GLU A 616 -4.29 18.87 15.74
CA GLU A 616 -3.96 19.63 16.93
C GLU A 616 -3.41 18.69 17.99
N ILE A 617 -2.22 19.02 18.53
CA ILE A 617 -1.49 18.16 19.47
C ILE A 617 -1.20 18.89 20.76
N GLU A 618 -0.98 18.14 21.83
CA GLU A 618 -0.54 18.63 23.11
C GLU A 618 0.64 17.82 23.64
N ILE A 619 1.74 18.47 23.98
CA ILE A 619 2.96 17.86 24.50
C ILE A 619 3.07 18.14 25.99
N ASP A 620 3.36 17.11 26.78
CA ASP A 620 3.84 17.27 28.16
C ASP A 620 5.37 17.45 28.13
N PRO A 621 5.89 18.66 28.40
CA PRO A 621 7.32 18.90 28.30
C PRO A 621 8.15 18.18 29.39
N ALA A 622 7.52 17.72 30.46
CA ALA A 622 8.21 16.96 31.51
C ALA A 622 8.50 15.51 31.09
N THR A 623 7.73 14.96 30.16
CA THR A 623 7.83 13.55 29.74
C THR A 623 8.07 13.38 28.24
N GLY A 624 7.82 14.43 27.43
CA GLY A 624 7.80 14.35 25.97
C GLY A 624 6.58 13.63 25.37
N ILE A 625 5.66 13.14 26.22
CA ILE A 625 4.45 12.47 25.76
C ILE A 625 3.58 13.45 24.98
N THR A 626 3.14 13.03 23.82
CA THR A 626 2.33 13.83 22.90
C THR A 626 0.98 13.17 22.66
N ASP A 627 -0.09 13.92 22.89
CA ASP A 627 -1.46 13.53 22.58
C ASP A 627 -1.98 14.28 21.36
N VAL A 628 -2.66 13.60 20.47
CA VAL A 628 -3.46 14.25 19.42
C VAL A 628 -4.81 14.58 20.01
N VAL A 629 -5.10 15.86 20.20
CA VAL A 629 -6.31 16.32 20.90
C VAL A 629 -7.47 16.61 19.96
N ARG A 630 -7.17 16.84 18.66
CA ARG A 630 -8.16 17.01 17.59
C ARG A 630 -7.60 16.59 16.26
N TYR A 631 -8.43 15.98 15.44
CA TYR A 631 -8.07 15.65 14.07
C TYR A 631 -9.26 15.87 13.12
N VAL A 632 -9.04 16.66 12.06
CA VAL A 632 -10.03 16.97 11.03
C VAL A 632 -9.49 16.53 9.67
N ALA A 633 -10.33 15.87 8.87
CA ALA A 633 -10.01 15.45 7.50
C ALA A 633 -11.16 15.88 6.57
N VAL A 634 -10.88 16.70 5.57
CA VAL A 634 -11.83 17.06 4.53
C VAL A 634 -11.26 16.66 3.18
N ASP A 635 -11.90 15.67 2.53
CA ASP A 635 -11.35 15.01 1.36
C ASP A 635 -12.30 15.05 0.17
N ASP A 636 -11.79 15.33 -1.02
CA ASP A 636 -12.48 15.16 -2.29
C ASP A 636 -12.18 13.77 -2.85
N LEU A 637 -13.17 12.90 -2.77
CA LEU A 637 -13.12 11.49 -3.15
C LEU A 637 -14.00 11.14 -4.35
N GLY A 638 -14.50 12.16 -5.07
CA GLY A 638 -15.49 11.97 -6.13
C GLY A 638 -16.78 11.38 -5.57
N ARG A 639 -17.45 10.52 -6.35
CA ARG A 639 -18.68 9.86 -5.88
C ARG A 639 -18.39 8.84 -4.77
N VAL A 640 -19.05 8.99 -3.65
CA VAL A 640 -19.01 8.05 -2.53
C VAL A 640 -20.08 6.96 -2.73
N ILE A 641 -19.67 5.69 -2.79
CA ILE A 641 -20.57 4.53 -2.92
C ILE A 641 -21.00 3.99 -1.56
N SER A 642 -20.05 3.88 -0.61
CA SER A 642 -20.30 3.41 0.75
C SER A 642 -19.62 4.34 1.78
N PRO A 643 -20.40 5.26 2.40
CA PRO A 643 -19.83 6.22 3.37
C PRO A 643 -19.11 5.55 4.54
N GLN A 644 -19.64 4.45 5.07
CA GLN A 644 -19.05 3.70 6.18
C GLN A 644 -17.67 3.16 5.82
N LEU A 645 -17.50 2.60 4.62
CA LEU A 645 -16.20 2.09 4.15
C LEU A 645 -15.20 3.23 3.94
N VAL A 646 -15.66 4.37 3.41
CA VAL A 646 -14.81 5.57 3.25
C VAL A 646 -14.27 6.06 4.59
N ILE A 647 -15.15 6.22 5.59
CA ILE A 647 -14.74 6.64 6.94
C ILE A 647 -13.73 5.64 7.54
N GLY A 648 -14.00 4.34 7.42
CA GLY A 648 -13.07 3.30 7.90
C GLY A 648 -11.71 3.33 7.21
N GLN A 649 -11.66 3.62 5.90
CA GLN A 649 -10.41 3.78 5.16
C GLN A 649 -9.65 5.04 5.60
N LEU A 650 -10.33 6.17 5.77
CA LEU A 650 -9.72 7.42 6.25
C LEU A 650 -9.14 7.25 7.65
N GLN A 651 -9.94 6.78 8.61
CA GLN A 651 -9.49 6.56 9.99
C GLN A 651 -8.31 5.60 10.06
N GLY A 652 -8.38 4.45 9.38
CA GLY A 652 -7.29 3.49 9.32
C GLY A 652 -6.02 4.05 8.66
N GLY A 653 -6.16 4.94 7.67
CA GLY A 653 -5.03 5.65 7.05
C GLY A 653 -4.40 6.67 8.01
N VAL A 654 -5.22 7.44 8.71
CA VAL A 654 -4.76 8.42 9.71
C VAL A 654 -4.00 7.73 10.84
N VAL A 655 -4.49 6.60 11.35
CA VAL A 655 -3.80 5.83 12.40
C VAL A 655 -2.45 5.30 11.93
N GLN A 656 -2.33 4.84 10.68
CA GLN A 656 -1.03 4.42 10.13
C GLN A 656 -0.05 5.60 9.97
N GLY A 657 -0.55 6.77 9.55
CA GLY A 657 0.29 7.97 9.52
C GLY A 657 0.72 8.41 10.91
N TRP A 658 -0.16 8.30 11.91
CA TRP A 658 0.19 8.52 13.31
C TRP A 658 1.31 7.57 13.78
N GLY A 659 1.21 6.28 13.43
CA GLY A 659 2.25 5.28 13.73
C GLY A 659 3.61 5.70 13.20
N GLN A 660 3.69 6.10 11.94
CA GLN A 660 4.91 6.60 11.32
C GLN A 660 5.45 7.86 12.01
N VAL A 661 4.58 8.79 12.39
CA VAL A 661 5.00 10.07 12.99
C VAL A 661 5.45 9.91 14.44
N PHE A 662 4.89 8.98 15.21
CA PHE A 662 5.11 8.96 16.66
C PHE A 662 5.80 7.72 17.21
N CYS A 663 5.79 6.56 16.52
CA CYS A 663 6.28 5.34 17.16
C CYS A 663 6.97 4.32 16.25
N GLU A 664 6.49 4.07 15.04
CA GLU A 664 6.97 2.96 14.22
C GLU A 664 8.34 3.24 13.58
N HIS A 665 9.30 2.32 13.75
CA HIS A 665 10.61 2.41 13.11
C HIS A 665 11.29 1.04 13.06
N ALA A 666 11.60 0.55 11.87
CA ALA A 666 12.46 -0.62 11.66
C ALA A 666 13.93 -0.17 11.72
N ILE A 667 14.58 -0.43 12.85
CA ILE A 667 15.96 0.01 13.13
C ILE A 667 16.92 -1.15 12.90
N TYR A 668 17.89 -0.96 12.04
CA TYR A 668 19.01 -1.87 11.83
C TYR A 668 20.27 -1.34 12.53
N ASP A 669 20.99 -2.24 13.21
CA ASP A 669 22.28 -1.90 13.82
C ASP A 669 23.41 -1.88 12.77
N GLU A 670 24.62 -1.56 13.19
CA GLU A 670 25.80 -1.48 12.33
C GLU A 670 26.18 -2.82 11.68
N ARG A 671 25.71 -3.94 12.23
CA ARG A 671 25.88 -5.29 11.69
C ARG A 671 24.75 -5.71 10.77
N GLY A 672 23.75 -4.83 10.54
CA GLY A 672 22.57 -5.11 9.74
C GLY A 672 21.54 -6.03 10.43
N GLN A 673 21.61 -6.17 11.75
CA GLN A 673 20.57 -6.86 12.53
C GLN A 673 19.39 -5.96 12.77
N LEU A 674 18.17 -6.48 12.65
CA LEU A 674 16.95 -5.72 12.94
C LEU A 674 16.74 -5.64 14.46
N SER A 675 17.14 -4.52 15.05
CA SER A 675 17.03 -4.29 16.50
C SER A 675 15.59 -4.20 17.00
N THR A 676 14.66 -3.78 16.13
CA THR A 676 13.22 -3.69 16.42
C THR A 676 12.45 -4.87 15.81
N GLY A 677 12.97 -6.06 15.95
CA GLY A 677 12.43 -7.30 15.35
C GLY A 677 11.34 -8.00 16.14
N SER A 678 10.77 -7.37 17.15
CA SER A 678 9.70 -7.93 17.98
C SER A 678 8.70 -6.86 18.43
N LEU A 679 7.52 -7.29 18.92
CA LEU A 679 6.53 -6.37 19.52
C LEU A 679 6.98 -5.76 20.86
N MET A 680 8.08 -6.21 21.42
CA MET A 680 8.71 -5.57 22.59
C MET A 680 9.41 -4.27 22.19
N ASP A 681 9.96 -4.21 20.98
CA ASP A 681 10.84 -3.15 20.51
C ASP A 681 10.18 -2.29 19.42
N TYR A 682 9.34 -2.88 18.59
CA TYR A 682 8.58 -2.20 17.54
C TYR A 682 7.24 -1.73 18.08
N ALA A 683 7.11 -0.43 18.31
CA ALA A 683 5.88 0.14 18.83
C ALA A 683 4.82 0.29 17.72
N LEU A 684 3.60 -0.14 18.02
CA LEU A 684 2.43 0.01 17.15
C LEU A 684 1.40 0.98 17.75
N PRO A 685 0.58 1.65 16.92
CA PRO A 685 -0.56 2.42 17.38
C PRO A 685 -1.49 1.58 18.28
N LYS A 686 -1.90 2.15 19.41
CA LYS A 686 -2.82 1.53 20.34
C LYS A 686 -4.19 2.21 20.28
N ALA A 687 -5.24 1.54 20.76
CA ALA A 687 -6.55 2.16 20.90
C ALA A 687 -6.44 3.43 21.76
N GLY A 688 -7.03 4.53 21.29
CA GLY A 688 -6.98 5.81 21.97
C GLY A 688 -5.80 6.72 21.64
N CYS A 689 -4.85 6.30 20.80
CA CYS A 689 -3.73 7.16 20.38
C CYS A 689 -4.16 8.33 19.46
N ILE A 690 -5.32 8.23 18.84
CA ILE A 690 -5.96 9.28 18.05
C ILE A 690 -7.39 9.47 18.51
N PRO A 691 -7.88 10.73 18.65
CA PRO A 691 -9.28 11.02 18.92
C PRO A 691 -10.15 10.61 17.74
N THR A 692 -11.46 10.72 17.89
CA THR A 692 -12.38 10.57 16.75
C THR A 692 -11.98 11.53 15.64
N VAL A 693 -11.74 11.01 14.43
CA VAL A 693 -11.47 11.82 13.25
C VAL A 693 -12.77 12.46 12.78
N GLU A 694 -12.83 13.81 12.80
CA GLU A 694 -13.91 14.55 12.15
C GLU A 694 -13.65 14.50 10.64
N ALA A 695 -14.40 13.62 9.93
CA ALA A 695 -14.21 13.40 8.50
C ALA A 695 -15.40 13.92 7.71
N GLU A 696 -15.12 14.75 6.71
CA GLU A 696 -16.13 15.24 5.74
C GLU A 696 -15.66 14.96 4.31
N GLN A 697 -16.59 14.62 3.40
CA GLN A 697 -16.27 14.31 2.01
C GLN A 697 -16.87 15.35 1.08
N ILE A 698 -16.04 15.93 0.22
CA ILE A 698 -16.46 16.68 -0.96
C ILE A 698 -16.57 15.69 -2.12
N GLN A 699 -17.66 15.75 -2.88
CA GLN A 699 -17.95 14.80 -3.93
C GLN A 699 -17.84 15.45 -5.32
N ALA A 700 -16.64 15.87 -5.72
CA ALA A 700 -16.39 16.34 -7.08
C ALA A 700 -16.19 15.14 -8.00
N ARG A 701 -17.25 14.73 -8.72
CA ARG A 701 -17.24 13.54 -9.59
C ARG A 701 -16.25 13.69 -10.72
N THR A 702 -15.40 12.67 -10.90
CA THR A 702 -14.52 12.59 -12.07
C THR A 702 -15.23 11.92 -13.26
N GLU A 703 -14.86 12.31 -14.48
CA GLU A 703 -15.31 11.67 -15.72
C GLU A 703 -14.33 10.58 -16.22
N LEU A 704 -13.20 10.37 -15.53
CA LEU A 704 -12.16 9.41 -15.93
C LEU A 704 -12.56 7.94 -15.70
N ASN A 705 -13.71 7.70 -15.06
CA ASN A 705 -14.27 6.37 -14.86
C ASN A 705 -15.81 6.40 -14.77
N ARG A 706 -16.45 5.26 -15.04
CA ARG A 706 -17.91 5.14 -15.08
C ARG A 706 -18.60 5.31 -13.71
N VAL A 707 -17.88 5.03 -12.62
CA VAL A 707 -18.41 5.20 -11.26
C VAL A 707 -18.42 6.67 -10.84
N GLY A 708 -17.51 7.47 -11.36
CA GLY A 708 -17.30 8.87 -10.97
C GLY A 708 -16.60 9.02 -9.60
N ALA A 709 -15.94 7.96 -9.14
CA ALA A 709 -15.23 7.90 -7.86
C ALA A 709 -13.75 8.22 -8.01
N LYS A 710 -13.13 8.72 -6.94
CA LYS A 710 -11.68 8.81 -6.78
C LYS A 710 -11.23 7.80 -5.72
N GLY A 711 -9.92 7.58 -5.60
CA GLY A 711 -9.38 6.66 -4.60
C GLY A 711 -9.51 7.20 -3.18
N VAL A 712 -9.65 6.30 -2.19
CA VAL A 712 -9.67 6.68 -0.76
C VAL A 712 -8.74 5.83 0.09
N GLY A 713 -8.33 4.68 -0.46
CA GLY A 713 -7.61 3.66 0.31
C GLY A 713 -6.33 4.14 0.99
N GLU A 714 -5.68 5.15 0.44
CA GLU A 714 -4.38 5.66 0.88
C GLU A 714 -4.44 7.14 1.32
N ALA A 715 -5.56 7.83 1.08
CA ALA A 715 -5.79 9.23 1.34
C ALA A 715 -5.47 9.65 2.79
N GLY A 716 -6.03 8.91 3.78
CA GLY A 716 -5.80 9.19 5.20
C GLY A 716 -4.33 9.16 5.61
N CYS A 717 -3.53 8.26 5.01
CA CYS A 717 -2.09 8.18 5.29
C CYS A 717 -1.34 9.35 4.62
N THR A 718 -1.75 9.74 3.41
CA THR A 718 -1.10 10.82 2.65
C THR A 718 -1.27 12.18 3.34
N GLY A 719 -2.44 12.47 3.89
CA GLY A 719 -2.72 13.72 4.58
C GLY A 719 -2.20 13.77 6.02
N SER A 720 -2.18 12.63 6.73
CA SER A 720 -1.90 12.63 8.18
C SER A 720 -0.43 12.81 8.53
N ILE A 721 0.48 12.23 7.78
CA ILE A 721 1.92 12.33 8.08
C ILE A 721 2.37 13.80 8.12
N PRO A 722 2.16 14.59 7.07
CA PRO A 722 2.55 15.99 7.10
C PRO A 722 1.74 16.85 8.09
N ALA A 723 0.43 16.61 8.25
CA ALA A 723 -0.39 17.39 9.18
C ALA A 723 0.07 17.22 10.63
N LEU A 724 0.34 16.00 11.07
CA LEU A 724 0.85 15.69 12.41
C LEU A 724 2.28 16.23 12.61
N THR A 725 3.15 16.07 11.61
CA THR A 725 4.52 16.60 11.65
C THR A 725 4.52 18.12 11.76
N ASN A 726 3.70 18.83 10.97
CA ASN A 726 3.57 20.27 11.03
C ASN A 726 3.03 20.74 12.38
N ALA A 727 2.08 20.00 12.98
CA ALA A 727 1.59 20.30 14.33
C ALA A 727 2.68 20.15 15.40
N MET A 728 3.49 19.10 15.32
CA MET A 728 4.64 18.90 16.21
C MET A 728 5.65 20.04 16.07
N MET A 729 6.05 20.35 14.84
CA MET A 729 7.03 21.43 14.60
C MET A 729 6.50 22.81 14.95
N ASN A 730 5.18 23.06 14.85
CA ASN A 730 4.54 24.28 15.32
C ASN A 730 4.71 24.49 16.83
N ALA A 731 4.61 23.44 17.64
CA ALA A 731 4.85 23.48 19.08
C ALA A 731 6.35 23.58 19.41
N LEU A 732 7.19 22.73 18.80
CA LEU A 732 8.60 22.56 19.13
C LEU A 732 9.46 23.75 18.73
N ARG A 733 9.22 24.39 17.56
CA ARG A 733 9.96 25.58 17.11
C ARG A 733 9.85 26.75 18.09
N ARG A 734 8.73 26.88 18.81
CA ARG A 734 8.55 27.90 19.86
C ARG A 734 9.41 27.66 21.09
N GLN A 735 9.93 26.44 21.25
CA GLN A 735 10.86 26.05 22.31
C GLN A 735 12.32 26.03 21.83
N GLY A 736 12.59 26.56 20.63
CA GLY A 736 13.94 26.63 20.04
C GLY A 736 14.37 25.36 19.27
N VAL A 737 13.53 24.35 19.12
CA VAL A 737 13.85 23.15 18.33
C VAL A 737 13.62 23.47 16.85
N ALA A 738 14.68 23.70 16.10
CA ALA A 738 14.61 24.14 14.71
C ALA A 738 14.11 23.07 13.74
N ALA A 739 14.53 21.81 13.94
CA ALA A 739 14.15 20.65 13.14
C ALA A 739 14.22 19.36 13.97
N MET A 740 13.39 18.39 13.64
CA MET A 740 13.41 17.05 14.23
C MET A 740 12.78 16.06 13.26
N ASP A 741 13.43 14.93 13.03
CA ASP A 741 12.91 13.87 12.18
C ASP A 741 11.93 12.96 12.92
N THR A 742 10.98 12.39 12.18
CA THR A 742 10.12 11.30 12.67
C THR A 742 10.95 10.05 13.04
N PRO A 743 10.47 9.20 13.97
CA PRO A 743 9.28 9.37 14.80
C PRO A 743 9.54 10.30 16.00
N PHE A 744 8.52 11.08 16.38
CA PHE A 744 8.52 11.93 17.57
C PHE A 744 8.20 11.09 18.81
N THR A 745 9.05 10.14 19.16
CA THR A 745 8.86 9.35 20.37
C THR A 745 9.02 10.24 21.61
N ALA A 746 8.34 9.88 22.72
CA ALA A 746 8.37 10.68 23.95
C ALA A 746 9.81 10.96 24.42
N ALA A 747 10.70 9.97 24.37
CA ALA A 747 12.10 10.15 24.74
C ALA A 747 12.81 11.21 23.85
N ARG A 748 12.70 11.08 22.54
CA ARG A 748 13.32 12.03 21.58
C ARG A 748 12.76 13.43 21.72
N VAL A 749 11.45 13.58 21.94
CA VAL A 749 10.81 14.90 22.19
C VAL A 749 11.32 15.49 23.47
N TRP A 750 11.43 14.69 24.54
CA TRP A 750 11.96 15.14 25.82
C TRP A 750 13.43 15.58 25.71
N GLU A 751 14.27 14.81 25.03
CA GLU A 751 15.68 15.16 24.77
C GLU A 751 15.81 16.46 23.97
N ALA A 752 14.99 16.64 22.95
CA ALA A 752 14.99 17.86 22.14
C ALA A 752 14.57 19.12 22.94
N LEU A 753 13.67 18.97 23.91
CA LEU A 753 13.22 20.03 24.80
C LEU A 753 14.20 20.29 25.96
N ASN A 754 15.05 19.32 26.32
CA ASN A 754 16.01 19.37 27.40
C ASN A 754 17.42 19.01 26.88
N PRO A 755 18.01 19.79 25.94
CA PRO A 755 19.33 19.49 25.44
C PRO A 755 20.34 19.46 26.58
N ALA A 756 21.23 18.46 26.61
CA ALA A 756 22.31 18.41 27.57
C ALA A 756 23.13 19.71 27.47
N ALA A 757 23.38 20.36 28.62
CA ALA A 757 24.06 21.66 28.72
C ALA A 757 25.54 21.55 28.25
#